data_24768b9f3f3efe7621cffa2275f68fe6
#
_entry.id   24768b9f3f3efe7621cffa2275f68fe6
#
_cell.length_a   1.000
_cell.length_b   1.000
_cell.length_c   1.000
_cell.angle_alpha   90.00
_cell.angle_beta   90.00
_cell.angle_gamma   90.00
#
_symmetry.space_group_name_H-M   'P 1'
#
loop_
_entity.id
_entity.type
_entity.pdbx_description
1 polymer ?
#
loop_
_entity_poly.entity_id
_entity_poly.type
_entity_poly.pdbx_seq_one_letter_code
_entity_poly.pdbx_strand_id
1 'polypeptide(L)'
;MQICPVGALTAVPYRFTARPWDLDQVESTCTTCAMGCRVAVQSSANRLTRILGIDSEPVNHGWLCDKGRFAFESVNAEDRITQPMVRRDGELVPTTWSEALDQAAAGLRRAMTDGGPEAIGVLGGARLTNEGAYLWARLAKGVIGTDSVDAQLGDGLPAETVLGLPRATIAEAASAATVVLLCGDLREELPVAFLRLRAAAVDGTTALVELAPQRSALTPLTTSFLQYRPGDVVELARALTGTGGPPQGVDAGALESARQHLGSGDVVVVLGRPSLAEDGAMVAEAAEVLAGLPGVRFLSALRRGNIHGALDMGLAPGVLPGRVGLEEGGAWFERAWGSVPARRGRDCTGILSSAAGAGDDESRVTALVLLGSEPSVDVPDRDLARRGLGGASFVVAVTSSPGEAVDRADVVLPAAEAHERPGTTTNIEGRVSRVAQKLVPPGQAWPDWMIASELARYMGSDMGIDSMAAVWAEIERLAPAYAGITADVLDAPWARDGVVAPFAGAPVSQAAVPLDPIAVPGVESVERQGAPPRAGSAVTPTAGPDGQVTVEQGTGGQGEGRPPVLAGPAGINAPHVAPTDSYSFRLVVGRTLYDGGTAVAMSEALTPLVTSAPLRVNPHDLDDLGITTGDLVRVRTARDSVVVPVAADPGLARKVVATELNVPFGDVTAGDLIDATSPVVELRLETP
;
A
#
# COMPACT_ATOMS: atom_id res chain seq x y z
N MET A 1 4.33 -24.83 12.01
CA MET A 1 3.23 -25.57 11.33
C MET A 1 3.68 -26.06 9.96
N GLN A 2 4.01 -25.21 9.00
CA GLN A 2 4.42 -25.60 7.63
C GLN A 2 5.64 -26.54 7.58
N ILE A 3 6.57 -26.42 8.51
CA ILE A 3 7.79 -27.20 8.57
C ILE A 3 7.58 -28.66 9.06
N CYS A 4 6.39 -28.98 9.63
CA CYS A 4 6.11 -30.32 10.12
C CYS A 4 5.79 -31.28 8.95
N PRO A 5 6.67 -32.29 8.65
CA PRO A 5 6.53 -33.10 7.43
C PRO A 5 5.44 -34.17 7.54
N VAL A 6 5.02 -34.54 8.76
CA VAL A 6 4.08 -35.66 9.01
C VAL A 6 2.62 -35.20 9.14
N GLY A 7 2.32 -33.91 8.97
CA GLY A 7 0.96 -33.38 9.07
C GLY A 7 0.36 -33.43 10.49
N ALA A 8 1.17 -33.57 11.53
CA ALA A 8 0.72 -33.53 12.93
C ALA A 8 0.28 -32.11 13.33
N LEU A 9 0.91 -31.08 12.74
CA LEU A 9 0.58 -29.69 12.96
C LEU A 9 -0.11 -29.13 11.71
N THR A 10 -1.43 -29.19 11.69
CA THR A 10 -2.26 -28.62 10.62
C THR A 10 -3.01 -27.40 11.13
N ALA A 11 -3.16 -26.39 10.24
CA ALA A 11 -3.96 -25.22 10.53
C ALA A 11 -5.46 -25.62 10.70
N VAL A 12 -6.15 -24.98 11.64
CA VAL A 12 -7.58 -25.23 11.87
C VAL A 12 -8.41 -25.04 10.60
N PRO A 13 -8.23 -23.97 9.80
CA PRO A 13 -9.00 -23.76 8.56
C PRO A 13 -8.76 -24.85 7.49
N TYR A 14 -7.60 -25.53 7.54
CA TYR A 14 -7.27 -26.58 6.59
C TYR A 14 -7.65 -27.98 7.10
N ARG A 15 -7.71 -28.18 8.45
CA ARG A 15 -7.94 -29.49 9.05
C ARG A 15 -9.25 -30.11 8.52
N PHE A 16 -9.16 -31.32 7.98
CA PHE A 16 -10.26 -32.11 7.42
C PHE A 16 -10.94 -31.50 6.17
N THR A 17 -10.42 -30.41 5.61
CA THR A 17 -11.02 -29.76 4.45
C THR A 17 -10.68 -30.47 3.13
N ALA A 18 -9.42 -30.89 2.96
CA ALA A 18 -8.96 -31.60 1.77
C ALA A 18 -7.81 -32.55 2.08
N ARG A 19 -7.59 -33.51 1.20
CA ARG A 19 -6.40 -34.37 1.24
C ARG A 19 -5.31 -33.77 0.35
N PRO A 20 -4.01 -34.03 0.62
CA PRO A 20 -2.91 -33.48 -0.20
C PRO A 20 -3.02 -33.79 -1.70
N TRP A 21 -3.56 -34.93 -2.06
CA TRP A 21 -3.74 -35.36 -3.45
C TRP A 21 -4.98 -34.78 -4.14
N ASP A 22 -5.89 -34.17 -3.38
CA ASP A 22 -7.06 -33.47 -3.91
C ASP A 22 -6.79 -31.97 -4.16
N LEU A 23 -5.54 -31.52 -3.88
CA LEU A 23 -5.16 -30.12 -4.00
C LEU A 23 -4.55 -29.84 -5.36
N ASP A 24 -5.13 -28.90 -6.04
CA ASP A 24 -4.48 -28.19 -7.14
C ASP A 24 -3.66 -27.01 -6.61
N GLN A 25 -2.47 -26.78 -7.16
CA GLN A 25 -1.57 -25.74 -6.73
C GLN A 25 -1.09 -24.84 -7.87
N VAL A 26 -0.91 -23.55 -7.55
CA VAL A 26 -0.22 -22.60 -8.41
C VAL A 26 0.70 -21.72 -7.58
N GLU A 27 1.86 -21.36 -8.13
CA GLU A 27 2.73 -20.34 -7.53
C GLU A 27 2.19 -18.94 -7.85
N SER A 28 2.21 -18.07 -6.85
CA SER A 28 1.64 -16.74 -6.94
C SER A 28 2.35 -15.78 -6.00
N THR A 29 1.84 -14.56 -5.89
CA THR A 29 2.28 -13.54 -4.95
C THR A 29 1.18 -13.24 -3.95
N CYS A 30 1.54 -13.13 -2.67
CA CYS A 30 0.64 -12.70 -1.61
C CYS A 30 0.27 -11.23 -1.80
N THR A 31 -1.02 -10.91 -1.72
CA THR A 31 -1.57 -9.57 -1.96
C THR A 31 -2.08 -8.89 -0.69
N THR A 32 -1.80 -9.44 0.51
CA THR A 32 -2.33 -8.89 1.76
C THR A 32 -1.55 -7.67 2.27
N CYS A 33 -0.26 -7.57 1.93
CA CYS A 33 0.57 -6.40 2.24
C CYS A 33 1.65 -6.19 1.16
N ALA A 34 2.30 -5.04 1.19
CA ALA A 34 3.28 -4.62 0.19
C ALA A 34 4.59 -5.46 0.19
N MET A 35 4.79 -6.37 1.13
CA MET A 35 5.94 -7.28 1.11
C MET A 35 5.95 -8.17 -0.14
N GLY A 36 4.76 -8.57 -0.65
CA GLY A 36 4.65 -9.36 -1.86
C GLY A 36 5.31 -10.74 -1.75
N CYS A 37 5.14 -11.44 -0.62
CA CYS A 37 5.70 -12.77 -0.39
C CYS A 37 5.32 -13.75 -1.49
N ARG A 38 6.28 -14.59 -1.94
CA ARG A 38 5.98 -15.66 -2.88
C ARG A 38 5.26 -16.79 -2.16
N VAL A 39 4.20 -17.29 -2.76
CA VAL A 39 3.29 -18.26 -2.14
C VAL A 39 2.89 -19.37 -3.10
N ALA A 40 2.59 -20.55 -2.54
CA ALA A 40 1.83 -21.58 -3.18
C ALA A 40 0.37 -21.47 -2.75
N VAL A 41 -0.49 -21.23 -3.72
CA VAL A 41 -1.94 -21.13 -3.52
C VAL A 41 -2.57 -22.49 -3.87
N GLN A 42 -3.25 -23.09 -2.91
CA GLN A 42 -3.86 -24.41 -3.05
C GLN A 42 -5.37 -24.33 -2.95
N SER A 43 -6.04 -25.01 -3.86
CA SER A 43 -7.51 -25.07 -3.90
C SER A 43 -8.00 -26.51 -4.09
N SER A 44 -9.25 -26.75 -3.73
CA SER A 44 -10.00 -27.96 -4.05
C SER A 44 -11.44 -27.55 -4.36
N ALA A 45 -12.04 -28.12 -5.41
CA ALA A 45 -13.42 -27.85 -5.82
C ALA A 45 -13.74 -26.33 -5.94
N ASN A 46 -12.85 -25.56 -6.57
CA ASN A 46 -12.96 -24.11 -6.75
C ASN A 46 -13.07 -23.31 -5.44
N ARG A 47 -12.49 -23.79 -4.33
CA ARG A 47 -12.34 -23.07 -3.06
C ARG A 47 -10.89 -23.04 -2.66
N LEU A 48 -10.42 -21.91 -2.15
CA LEU A 48 -9.10 -21.83 -1.51
C LEU A 48 -9.11 -22.66 -0.23
N THR A 49 -8.11 -23.51 -0.09
CA THR A 49 -7.99 -24.40 1.07
C THR A 49 -6.79 -24.05 1.93
N ARG A 50 -5.72 -23.55 1.29
CA ARG A 50 -4.48 -23.24 1.99
C ARG A 50 -3.58 -22.34 1.16
N ILE A 51 -2.88 -21.41 1.84
CA ILE A 51 -1.78 -20.63 1.26
C ILE A 51 -0.51 -20.92 2.07
N LEU A 52 0.57 -21.25 1.37
CA LEU A 52 1.87 -21.57 1.94
C LEU A 52 2.92 -20.62 1.40
N GLY A 53 3.84 -20.15 2.26
CA GLY A 53 5.04 -19.44 1.79
C GLY A 53 5.92 -20.42 1.02
N ILE A 54 6.45 -20.01 -0.13
CA ILE A 54 7.49 -20.72 -0.87
C ILE A 54 8.79 -19.95 -0.78
N ASP A 55 9.90 -20.69 -0.93
CA ASP A 55 11.21 -20.10 -0.81
C ASP A 55 11.47 -19.11 -1.94
N SER A 56 11.85 -17.89 -1.52
CA SER A 56 12.25 -16.80 -2.38
C SER A 56 13.31 -16.00 -1.64
N GLU A 57 14.56 -16.19 -2.03
CA GLU A 57 15.71 -15.54 -1.41
C GLU A 57 15.58 -14.01 -1.35
N PRO A 58 15.21 -13.30 -2.44
CA PRO A 58 15.13 -11.85 -2.41
C PRO A 58 13.96 -11.32 -1.56
N VAL A 59 12.91 -12.10 -1.30
CA VAL A 59 11.69 -11.61 -0.66
C VAL A 59 11.47 -12.22 0.72
N ASN A 60 11.00 -13.47 0.81
CA ASN A 60 10.42 -14.01 2.04
C ASN A 60 11.06 -15.27 2.62
N HIS A 61 12.09 -15.86 2.02
CA HIS A 61 12.77 -17.07 2.55
C HIS A 61 11.79 -18.19 2.98
N GLY A 62 10.67 -18.35 2.29
CA GLY A 62 9.61 -19.28 2.68
C GLY A 62 8.73 -18.84 3.84
N TRP A 63 8.99 -17.69 4.47
CA TRP A 63 8.16 -17.15 5.54
C TRP A 63 6.85 -16.57 5.00
N LEU A 64 5.81 -16.67 5.82
CA LEU A 64 4.50 -16.10 5.53
C LEU A 64 3.82 -15.77 6.86
N CYS A 65 3.34 -14.54 7.00
CA CYS A 65 2.59 -14.11 8.18
C CYS A 65 1.19 -14.72 8.24
N ASP A 66 0.55 -14.64 9.39
CA ASP A 66 -0.78 -15.22 9.59
C ASP A 66 -1.84 -14.59 8.69
N LYS A 67 -1.79 -13.26 8.48
CA LYS A 67 -2.70 -12.59 7.54
C LYS A 67 -2.54 -13.16 6.12
N GLY A 68 -1.32 -13.28 5.61
CA GLY A 68 -1.05 -13.89 4.31
C GLY A 68 -1.46 -15.36 4.21
N ARG A 69 -1.45 -16.07 5.35
CA ARG A 69 -1.78 -17.49 5.44
C ARG A 69 -3.27 -17.78 5.55
N PHE A 70 -4.05 -16.92 6.22
CA PHE A 70 -5.43 -17.21 6.62
C PHE A 70 -6.46 -16.22 6.06
N ALA A 71 -6.07 -15.02 5.64
CA ALA A 71 -7.03 -14.06 5.08
C ALA A 71 -7.71 -14.51 3.78
N PHE A 72 -7.30 -15.64 3.19
CA PHE A 72 -8.00 -16.25 2.06
C PHE A 72 -9.45 -16.66 2.38
N GLU A 73 -9.81 -16.78 3.65
CA GLU A 73 -11.18 -17.09 4.07
C GLU A 73 -12.15 -16.00 3.58
N SER A 74 -11.70 -14.74 3.48
CA SER A 74 -12.48 -13.66 2.87
C SER A 74 -12.85 -13.92 1.41
N VAL A 75 -11.97 -14.60 0.65
CA VAL A 75 -12.25 -15.00 -0.74
C VAL A 75 -13.35 -16.07 -0.81
N ASN A 76 -13.43 -16.91 0.21
CA ASN A 76 -14.42 -17.99 0.31
C ASN A 76 -15.71 -17.58 1.04
N ALA A 77 -15.83 -16.34 1.52
CA ALA A 77 -16.96 -15.87 2.30
C ALA A 77 -18.28 -15.97 1.51
N GLU A 78 -19.35 -16.35 2.19
CA GLU A 78 -20.65 -16.60 1.54
C GLU A 78 -21.43 -15.31 1.24
N ASP A 79 -21.12 -14.24 1.96
CA ASP A 79 -21.75 -12.92 1.86
C ASP A 79 -21.09 -11.99 0.84
N ARG A 80 -20.20 -12.51 -0.01
CA ARG A 80 -19.53 -11.75 -1.06
C ARG A 80 -20.52 -11.17 -2.08
N ILE A 81 -20.17 -9.98 -2.56
CA ILE A 81 -20.89 -9.33 -3.67
C ILE A 81 -20.55 -10.05 -4.97
N THR A 82 -21.54 -10.72 -5.57
CA THR A 82 -21.36 -11.58 -6.74
C THR A 82 -22.22 -11.17 -7.94
N GLN A 83 -23.07 -10.16 -7.78
CA GLN A 83 -23.95 -9.64 -8.84
C GLN A 83 -23.90 -8.11 -8.87
N PRO A 84 -24.00 -7.48 -10.05
CA PRO A 84 -24.20 -6.03 -10.15
C PRO A 84 -25.49 -5.62 -9.44
N MET A 85 -25.47 -4.48 -8.75
CA MET A 85 -26.64 -3.94 -8.08
C MET A 85 -26.78 -2.44 -8.36
N VAL A 86 -28.02 -1.97 -8.36
CA VAL A 86 -28.35 -0.54 -8.49
C VAL A 86 -29.37 -0.16 -7.43
N ARG A 87 -29.32 1.10 -7.00
CA ARG A 87 -30.27 1.62 -6.00
C ARG A 87 -31.57 2.05 -6.69
N ARG A 88 -32.69 1.48 -6.21
CA ARG A 88 -34.07 1.84 -6.62
C ARG A 88 -34.93 2.01 -5.39
N ASP A 89 -35.62 3.11 -5.30
CA ASP A 89 -36.50 3.45 -4.16
C ASP A 89 -35.82 3.30 -2.78
N GLY A 90 -34.51 3.60 -2.72
CA GLY A 90 -33.68 3.52 -1.51
C GLY A 90 -33.06 2.16 -1.25
N GLU A 91 -33.41 1.10 -1.98
CA GLU A 91 -32.87 -0.26 -1.81
C GLU A 91 -31.93 -0.66 -2.95
N LEU A 92 -30.86 -1.41 -2.62
CA LEU A 92 -29.99 -2.03 -3.63
C LEU A 92 -30.66 -3.30 -4.16
N VAL A 93 -30.86 -3.35 -5.46
CA VAL A 93 -31.46 -4.50 -6.14
C VAL A 93 -30.51 -5.07 -7.19
N PRO A 94 -30.41 -6.40 -7.30
CA PRO A 94 -29.62 -7.05 -8.35
C PRO A 94 -30.08 -6.64 -9.75
N THR A 95 -29.12 -6.48 -10.66
CA THR A 95 -29.39 -6.08 -12.04
C THR A 95 -28.39 -6.73 -13.01
N THR A 96 -28.45 -6.34 -14.29
CA THR A 96 -27.50 -6.77 -15.31
C THR A 96 -26.28 -5.86 -15.34
N TRP A 97 -25.14 -6.36 -15.85
CA TRP A 97 -23.96 -5.54 -16.08
C TRP A 97 -24.24 -4.33 -16.96
N SER A 98 -25.00 -4.53 -18.04
CA SER A 98 -25.35 -3.45 -18.98
C SER A 98 -26.07 -2.31 -18.27
N GLU A 99 -27.05 -2.61 -17.42
CA GLU A 99 -27.81 -1.60 -16.69
C GLU A 99 -26.96 -0.93 -15.60
N ALA A 100 -26.15 -1.70 -14.86
CA ALA A 100 -25.29 -1.14 -13.82
C ALA A 100 -24.24 -0.19 -14.42
N LEU A 101 -23.60 -0.57 -15.53
CA LEU A 101 -22.62 0.27 -16.22
C LEU A 101 -23.26 1.52 -16.84
N ASP A 102 -24.47 1.41 -17.40
CA ASP A 102 -25.21 2.57 -17.93
C ASP A 102 -25.55 3.56 -16.83
N GLN A 103 -26.06 3.08 -15.68
CA GLN A 103 -26.34 3.93 -14.53
C GLN A 103 -25.09 4.56 -13.93
N ALA A 104 -23.99 3.81 -13.78
CA ALA A 104 -22.71 4.32 -13.32
C ALA A 104 -22.21 5.44 -14.25
N ALA A 105 -22.16 5.17 -15.56
CA ALA A 105 -21.75 6.17 -16.55
C ALA A 105 -22.66 7.39 -16.58
N ALA A 106 -23.98 7.22 -16.46
CA ALA A 106 -24.95 8.34 -16.43
C ALA A 106 -24.75 9.22 -15.20
N GLY A 107 -24.55 8.62 -14.01
CA GLY A 107 -24.27 9.35 -12.77
C GLY A 107 -22.96 10.13 -12.82
N LEU A 108 -21.88 9.50 -13.29
CA LEU A 108 -20.58 10.16 -13.46
C LEU A 108 -20.66 11.30 -14.50
N ARG A 109 -21.30 11.09 -15.66
CA ARG A 109 -21.50 12.15 -16.65
C ARG A 109 -22.30 13.33 -16.10
N ARG A 110 -23.32 13.07 -15.25
CA ARG A 110 -24.07 14.13 -14.58
C ARG A 110 -23.17 14.94 -13.67
N ALA A 111 -22.38 14.29 -12.81
CA ALA A 111 -21.43 14.98 -11.93
C ALA A 111 -20.42 15.83 -12.73
N MET A 112 -19.91 15.31 -13.87
CA MET A 112 -19.03 16.06 -14.78
C MET A 112 -19.74 17.27 -15.42
N THR A 113 -21.01 17.13 -15.78
CA THR A 113 -21.78 18.22 -16.39
C THR A 113 -22.06 19.35 -15.39
N ASP A 114 -22.36 18.98 -14.15
CA ASP A 114 -22.78 19.92 -13.10
C ASP A 114 -21.58 20.63 -12.43
N GLY A 115 -20.44 19.93 -12.23
CA GLY A 115 -19.30 20.42 -11.47
C GLY A 115 -17.93 20.21 -12.14
N GLY A 116 -17.91 19.78 -13.40
CA GLY A 116 -16.66 19.47 -14.12
C GLY A 116 -16.02 18.15 -13.67
N PRO A 117 -14.86 17.81 -14.25
CA PRO A 117 -14.11 16.59 -13.88
C PRO A 117 -13.74 16.52 -12.39
N GLU A 118 -13.48 17.67 -11.77
CA GLU A 118 -13.09 17.80 -10.36
C GLU A 118 -14.21 17.42 -9.38
N ALA A 119 -15.47 17.31 -9.86
CA ALA A 119 -16.59 16.83 -9.07
C ALA A 119 -16.56 15.32 -8.80
N ILE A 120 -15.61 14.59 -9.41
CA ILE A 120 -15.44 13.14 -9.24
C ILE A 120 -14.16 12.86 -8.47
N GLY A 121 -14.28 12.13 -7.35
CA GLY A 121 -13.17 11.58 -6.59
C GLY A 121 -13.09 10.06 -6.72
N VAL A 122 -11.88 9.50 -6.84
CA VAL A 122 -11.63 8.05 -6.89
C VAL A 122 -10.78 7.64 -5.70
N LEU A 123 -11.29 6.74 -4.86
CA LEU A 123 -10.64 6.30 -3.63
C LEU A 123 -10.37 4.81 -3.62
N GLY A 124 -9.13 4.43 -3.34
CA GLY A 124 -8.69 3.03 -3.30
C GLY A 124 -7.89 2.60 -4.51
N GLY A 125 -7.80 1.28 -4.74
CA GLY A 125 -7.03 0.71 -5.84
C GLY A 125 -5.75 0.01 -5.43
N ALA A 126 -5.31 0.11 -4.16
CA ALA A 126 -4.12 -0.60 -3.68
C ALA A 126 -4.31 -2.13 -3.51
N ARG A 127 -5.51 -2.64 -3.75
CA ARG A 127 -5.82 -4.08 -3.80
C ARG A 127 -5.94 -4.62 -5.23
N LEU A 128 -5.88 -3.73 -6.22
CA LEU A 128 -5.90 -4.07 -7.65
C LEU A 128 -4.56 -4.70 -8.09
N THR A 129 -4.54 -5.33 -9.25
CA THR A 129 -3.29 -5.61 -9.96
C THR A 129 -2.76 -4.33 -10.60
N ASN A 130 -1.52 -4.33 -11.08
CA ASN A 130 -0.96 -3.19 -11.81
C ASN A 130 -1.81 -2.86 -13.05
N GLU A 131 -2.30 -3.87 -13.75
CA GLU A 131 -3.14 -3.72 -14.92
C GLU A 131 -4.49 -3.07 -14.58
N GLY A 132 -5.11 -3.52 -13.48
CA GLY A 132 -6.34 -2.90 -12.96
C GLY A 132 -6.09 -1.45 -12.55
N ALA A 133 -5.05 -1.19 -11.77
CA ALA A 133 -4.66 0.16 -11.32
C ALA A 133 -4.40 1.09 -12.51
N TYR A 134 -3.69 0.59 -13.54
CA TYR A 134 -3.40 1.35 -14.77
C TYR A 134 -4.70 1.78 -15.49
N LEU A 135 -5.63 0.85 -15.72
CA LEU A 135 -6.86 1.19 -16.45
C LEU A 135 -7.79 2.10 -15.64
N TRP A 136 -7.84 1.94 -14.32
CA TRP A 136 -8.57 2.88 -13.47
C TRP A 136 -7.92 4.28 -13.45
N ALA A 137 -6.59 4.37 -13.45
CA ALA A 137 -5.90 5.66 -13.61
C ALA A 137 -6.18 6.28 -14.99
N ARG A 138 -6.15 5.48 -16.07
CA ARG A 138 -6.50 5.93 -17.42
C ARG A 138 -7.97 6.36 -17.54
N LEU A 139 -8.90 5.64 -16.90
CA LEU A 139 -10.31 6.04 -16.85
C LEU A 139 -10.47 7.38 -16.11
N ALA A 140 -9.90 7.51 -14.92
CA ALA A 140 -10.02 8.73 -14.12
C ALA A 140 -9.37 9.94 -14.82
N LYS A 141 -8.11 9.80 -15.25
CA LYS A 141 -7.31 10.91 -15.77
C LYS A 141 -7.51 11.14 -17.26
N GLY A 142 -7.63 10.07 -18.07
CA GLY A 142 -7.72 10.17 -19.53
C GLY A 142 -9.15 10.27 -20.07
N VAL A 143 -10.15 9.73 -19.38
CA VAL A 143 -11.56 9.74 -19.84
C VAL A 143 -12.40 10.73 -19.05
N ILE A 144 -12.39 10.66 -17.73
CA ILE A 144 -13.11 11.59 -16.85
C ILE A 144 -12.40 12.95 -16.82
N GLY A 145 -11.08 12.95 -16.77
CA GLY A 145 -10.25 14.15 -16.70
C GLY A 145 -10.00 14.63 -15.25
N THR A 146 -10.29 13.80 -14.24
CA THR A 146 -9.99 14.12 -12.83
C THR A 146 -8.62 13.60 -12.42
N ASP A 147 -7.89 14.39 -11.64
CA ASP A 147 -6.67 13.98 -10.92
C ASP A 147 -6.94 13.75 -9.42
N SER A 148 -8.20 13.88 -8.98
CA SER A 148 -8.63 13.59 -7.62
C SER A 148 -8.75 12.07 -7.43
N VAL A 149 -7.59 11.40 -7.29
CA VAL A 149 -7.45 9.95 -7.15
C VAL A 149 -6.49 9.62 -6.03
N ASP A 150 -6.81 8.68 -5.13
CA ASP A 150 -5.90 8.30 -4.04
C ASP A 150 -6.07 6.84 -3.65
N ALA A 151 -4.99 6.05 -3.90
CA ALA A 151 -4.91 4.66 -3.48
C ALA A 151 -4.43 4.47 -2.04
N GLN A 152 -3.85 5.49 -1.41
CA GLN A 152 -3.28 5.40 -0.06
C GLN A 152 -4.31 5.60 1.05
N LEU A 153 -5.45 6.23 0.74
CA LEU A 153 -6.57 6.42 1.68
C LEU A 153 -6.15 7.13 2.98
N GLY A 154 -5.23 8.09 2.89
CA GLY A 154 -4.80 8.94 4.01
C GLY A 154 -3.83 8.29 5.01
N ASP A 155 -3.43 7.02 4.85
CA ASP A 155 -2.46 6.36 5.74
C ASP A 155 -1.06 6.21 5.13
N GLY A 156 -0.83 6.80 3.96
CA GLY A 156 0.46 6.79 3.28
C GLY A 156 1.29 8.07 3.47
N LEU A 157 2.16 8.30 2.50
CA LEU A 157 3.03 9.47 2.39
C LEU A 157 2.80 10.17 1.05
N PRO A 158 3.16 11.45 0.87
CA PRO A 158 3.11 12.08 -0.45
C PRO A 158 3.71 11.19 -1.53
N ALA A 159 2.96 10.96 -2.61
CA ALA A 159 3.34 9.99 -3.63
C ALA A 159 4.68 10.32 -4.29
N GLU A 160 4.94 11.60 -4.52
CA GLU A 160 6.19 12.09 -5.11
C GLU A 160 7.41 11.76 -4.23
N THR A 161 7.28 11.84 -2.90
CA THR A 161 8.33 11.41 -1.97
C THR A 161 8.59 9.91 -2.09
N VAL A 162 7.52 9.09 -2.07
CA VAL A 162 7.66 7.62 -2.20
C VAL A 162 8.28 7.21 -3.53
N LEU A 163 7.93 7.90 -4.62
CA LEU A 163 8.34 7.55 -5.97
C LEU A 163 9.69 8.17 -6.37
N GLY A 164 10.04 9.34 -5.81
CA GLY A 164 11.23 10.11 -6.19
C GLY A 164 12.48 9.76 -5.37
N LEU A 165 12.35 9.27 -4.14
CA LEU A 165 13.50 8.91 -3.31
C LEU A 165 14.25 7.69 -3.84
N PRO A 166 15.60 7.64 -3.74
CA PRO A 166 16.41 6.50 -4.17
C PRO A 166 15.99 5.23 -3.43
N ARG A 167 15.53 4.21 -4.15
CA ARG A 167 14.95 3.01 -3.53
C ARG A 167 16.01 1.96 -3.20
N ALA A 168 15.88 1.31 -2.04
CA ALA A 168 16.61 0.12 -1.65
C ALA A 168 15.81 -1.15 -1.95
N THR A 169 16.50 -2.26 -2.14
CA THR A 169 15.90 -3.60 -2.10
C THR A 169 15.79 -4.10 -0.67
N ILE A 170 14.96 -5.13 -0.46
CA ILE A 170 14.83 -5.82 0.84
C ILE A 170 16.19 -6.42 1.28
N ALA A 171 16.93 -6.99 0.33
CA ALA A 171 18.24 -7.57 0.57
C ALA A 171 19.26 -6.49 0.98
N GLU A 172 19.27 -5.35 0.30
CA GLU A 172 20.13 -4.21 0.65
C GLU A 172 19.81 -3.68 2.04
N ALA A 173 18.53 -3.54 2.40
CA ALA A 173 18.14 -3.14 3.76
C ALA A 173 18.59 -4.16 4.82
N ALA A 174 18.53 -5.47 4.52
CA ALA A 174 18.97 -6.51 5.44
C ALA A 174 20.49 -6.70 5.51
N SER A 175 21.26 -6.05 4.66
CA SER A 175 22.74 -6.14 4.64
C SER A 175 23.45 -4.78 4.82
N ALA A 176 22.70 -3.69 4.91
CA ALA A 176 23.24 -2.36 5.12
C ALA A 176 24.00 -2.26 6.46
N ALA A 177 25.07 -1.48 6.50
CA ALA A 177 25.81 -1.22 7.73
C ALA A 177 24.90 -0.56 8.79
N THR A 178 24.00 0.35 8.34
CA THR A 178 23.03 1.00 9.21
C THR A 178 21.65 1.06 8.57
N VAL A 179 20.62 0.68 9.32
CA VAL A 179 19.22 0.88 8.95
C VAL A 179 18.59 1.89 9.90
N VAL A 180 18.06 2.98 9.33
CA VAL A 180 17.25 3.97 10.06
C VAL A 180 15.80 3.57 9.93
N LEU A 181 15.13 3.32 11.05
CA LEU A 181 13.71 2.99 11.12
C LEU A 181 12.91 4.28 11.39
N LEU A 182 12.22 4.79 10.38
CA LEU A 182 11.27 5.89 10.46
C LEU A 182 9.92 5.39 9.93
N CYS A 183 9.31 4.48 10.67
CA CYS A 183 8.10 3.76 10.26
C CYS A 183 7.31 3.30 11.50
N GLY A 184 6.12 2.75 11.28
CA GLY A 184 5.36 2.03 12.29
C GLY A 184 6.02 0.70 12.71
N ASP A 185 5.38 -0.06 13.60
CA ASP A 185 5.90 -1.36 14.02
C ASP A 185 5.82 -2.36 12.84
N LEU A 186 6.99 -2.69 12.28
CA LEU A 186 7.08 -3.61 11.14
C LEU A 186 6.57 -5.02 11.48
N ARG A 187 6.60 -5.46 12.76
CA ARG A 187 6.02 -6.74 13.15
C ARG A 187 4.52 -6.77 12.87
N GLU A 188 3.87 -5.65 13.07
CA GLU A 188 2.43 -5.49 12.91
C GLU A 188 2.03 -5.16 11.44
N GLU A 189 2.84 -4.36 10.75
CA GLU A 189 2.49 -3.88 9.41
C GLU A 189 3.07 -4.74 8.28
N LEU A 190 4.35 -5.14 8.37
CA LEU A 190 5.11 -5.90 7.37
C LEU A 190 5.93 -7.01 8.05
N PRO A 191 5.28 -8.06 8.60
CA PRO A 191 5.94 -9.04 9.47
C PRO A 191 7.17 -9.74 8.88
N VAL A 192 7.21 -9.94 7.55
CA VAL A 192 8.38 -10.58 6.91
C VAL A 192 9.54 -9.58 6.79
N ALA A 193 9.30 -8.30 6.53
CA ALA A 193 10.34 -7.27 6.61
C ALA A 193 10.92 -7.19 8.04
N PHE A 194 10.05 -7.23 9.08
CA PHE A 194 10.50 -7.34 10.47
C PHE A 194 11.44 -8.52 10.68
N LEU A 195 11.08 -9.72 10.20
CA LEU A 195 11.91 -10.93 10.36
C LEU A 195 13.27 -10.79 9.66
N ARG A 196 13.32 -10.18 8.47
CA ARG A 196 14.55 -9.92 7.71
C ARG A 196 15.49 -8.99 8.48
N LEU A 197 14.99 -7.85 8.93
CA LEU A 197 15.78 -6.87 9.70
C LEU A 197 16.16 -7.39 11.09
N ARG A 198 15.24 -8.12 11.75
CA ARG A 198 15.54 -8.77 13.03
C ARG A 198 16.70 -9.77 12.90
N ALA A 199 16.71 -10.59 11.86
CA ALA A 199 17.80 -11.53 11.63
C ALA A 199 19.14 -10.79 11.47
N ALA A 200 19.19 -9.78 10.60
CA ALA A 200 20.39 -8.97 10.36
C ALA A 200 20.92 -8.29 11.64
N ALA A 201 20.02 -7.76 12.48
CA ALA A 201 20.40 -7.14 13.75
C ALA A 201 20.91 -8.15 14.78
N VAL A 202 20.29 -9.34 14.88
CA VAL A 202 20.72 -10.42 15.79
C VAL A 202 22.07 -10.99 15.38
N ASP A 203 22.32 -11.13 14.07
CA ASP A 203 23.58 -11.61 13.51
C ASP A 203 24.70 -10.54 13.61
N GLY A 204 24.36 -9.30 14.04
CA GLY A 204 25.30 -8.20 14.21
C GLY A 204 25.84 -7.60 12.89
N THR A 205 25.20 -7.89 11.77
CA THR A 205 25.59 -7.38 10.44
C THR A 205 25.07 -5.97 10.19
N THR A 206 24.00 -5.56 10.86
CA THR A 206 23.30 -4.28 10.66
C THR A 206 23.03 -3.60 11.99
N ALA A 207 23.43 -2.34 12.11
CA ALA A 207 23.05 -1.46 13.21
C ALA A 207 21.66 -0.86 12.95
N LEU A 208 20.76 -0.92 13.93
CA LEU A 208 19.42 -0.31 13.84
C LEU A 208 19.38 1.00 14.61
N VAL A 209 18.97 2.08 13.96
CA VAL A 209 18.68 3.40 14.56
C VAL A 209 17.20 3.66 14.40
N GLU A 210 16.44 3.74 15.49
CA GLU A 210 14.99 3.89 15.46
C GLU A 210 14.58 5.33 15.84
N LEU A 211 13.81 5.98 14.98
CA LEU A 211 13.17 7.28 15.18
C LEU A 211 11.66 7.06 15.31
N ALA A 212 11.11 7.06 16.52
CA ALA A 212 9.70 6.76 16.73
C ALA A 212 9.15 7.46 17.98
N PRO A 213 7.84 7.80 18.01
CA PRO A 213 7.20 8.35 19.22
C PRO A 213 6.94 7.31 20.29
N GLN A 214 6.93 6.03 19.93
CA GLN A 214 6.74 4.87 20.82
C GLN A 214 7.66 3.72 20.42
N ARG A 215 7.88 2.79 21.34
CA ARG A 215 8.71 1.60 21.10
C ARG A 215 8.02 0.63 20.14
N SER A 216 8.81 0.00 19.26
CA SER A 216 8.39 -1.08 18.37
C SER A 216 8.95 -2.44 18.82
N ALA A 217 8.59 -3.50 18.10
CA ALA A 217 9.16 -4.83 18.33
C ALA A 217 10.66 -4.93 18.01
N LEU A 218 11.22 -3.98 17.23
CA LEU A 218 12.66 -3.91 16.94
C LEU A 218 13.44 -3.08 17.97
N THR A 219 12.80 -2.25 18.78
CA THR A 219 13.49 -1.39 19.77
C THR A 219 14.48 -2.14 20.68
N PRO A 220 14.20 -3.38 21.17
CA PRO A 220 15.18 -4.12 21.97
C PRO A 220 16.48 -4.51 21.24
N LEU A 221 16.50 -4.40 19.91
CA LEU A 221 17.63 -4.72 19.05
C LEU A 221 18.30 -3.48 18.45
N THR A 222 17.81 -2.30 18.74
CA THR A 222 18.38 -1.05 18.23
C THR A 222 19.68 -0.68 18.96
N THR A 223 20.62 -0.12 18.21
CA THR A 223 21.83 0.50 18.78
C THR A 223 21.54 1.89 19.33
N SER A 224 20.51 2.56 18.78
CA SER A 224 20.06 3.87 19.24
C SER A 224 18.55 3.99 19.05
N PHE A 225 17.83 4.35 20.11
CA PHE A 225 16.41 4.69 20.08
C PHE A 225 16.24 6.18 20.33
N LEU A 226 15.79 6.90 19.31
CA LEU A 226 15.58 8.35 19.34
C LEU A 226 14.07 8.62 19.45
N GLN A 227 13.59 8.70 20.70
CA GLN A 227 12.19 8.97 20.96
C GLN A 227 11.88 10.45 20.75
N TYR A 228 10.84 10.73 19.96
CA TYR A 228 10.37 12.09 19.72
C TYR A 228 8.89 12.24 20.08
N ARG A 229 8.40 13.47 20.24
CA ARG A 229 6.96 13.75 20.37
C ARG A 229 6.37 13.95 18.98
N PRO A 230 5.15 13.47 18.68
CA PRO A 230 4.48 13.76 17.40
C PRO A 230 4.59 15.25 17.07
N GLY A 231 5.04 15.58 15.86
CA GLY A 231 5.33 16.95 15.42
C GLY A 231 6.80 17.35 15.45
N ASP A 232 7.67 16.60 16.11
CA ASP A 232 9.09 16.94 16.26
C ASP A 232 10.02 16.14 15.31
N VAL A 233 9.45 15.31 14.42
CA VAL A 233 10.21 14.37 13.58
C VAL A 233 11.18 15.06 12.62
N VAL A 234 10.80 16.22 12.07
CA VAL A 234 11.66 17.01 11.15
C VAL A 234 12.87 17.58 11.88
N GLU A 235 12.64 18.12 13.09
CA GLU A 235 13.74 18.65 13.93
C GLU A 235 14.69 17.52 14.33
N LEU A 236 14.16 16.33 14.66
CA LEU A 236 14.98 15.16 14.97
C LEU A 236 15.82 14.72 13.77
N ALA A 237 15.26 14.69 12.57
CA ALA A 237 16.00 14.36 11.34
C ALA A 237 17.13 15.38 11.08
N ARG A 238 16.86 16.69 11.26
CA ARG A 238 17.87 17.75 11.16
C ARG A 238 18.95 17.59 12.22
N ALA A 239 18.58 17.28 13.46
CA ALA A 239 19.53 16.97 14.49
C ALA A 239 20.41 15.78 14.14
N LEU A 240 19.82 14.68 13.66
CA LEU A 240 20.54 13.46 13.29
C LEU A 240 21.53 13.70 12.14
N THR A 241 21.19 14.53 11.15
CA THR A 241 22.08 14.90 10.03
C THR A 241 23.07 16.02 10.38
N GLY A 242 23.01 16.58 11.60
CA GLY A 242 23.91 17.65 12.04
C GLY A 242 23.53 19.05 11.51
N THR A 243 22.34 19.21 10.92
CA THR A 243 21.86 20.50 10.36
C THR A 243 20.98 21.30 11.35
N GLY A 244 20.71 20.75 12.55
CA GLY A 244 19.90 21.37 13.59
C GLY A 244 20.21 20.85 14.99
N GLY A 245 19.58 21.46 16.00
CA GLY A 245 19.62 20.97 17.38
C GLY A 245 18.56 19.89 17.64
N PRO A 246 18.75 19.03 18.67
CA PRO A 246 17.75 18.01 19.00
C PRO A 246 16.49 18.62 19.62
N PRO A 247 15.31 18.08 19.33
CA PRO A 247 14.09 18.45 20.01
C PRO A 247 14.13 18.07 21.50
N GLN A 248 13.25 18.66 22.29
CA GLN A 248 13.23 18.44 23.73
C GLN A 248 12.95 16.98 24.09
N GLY A 249 13.78 16.41 24.97
CA GLY A 249 13.60 15.06 25.53
C GLY A 249 14.35 13.96 24.77
N VAL A 250 14.99 14.29 23.66
CA VAL A 250 15.86 13.34 22.93
C VAL A 250 17.15 13.12 23.72
N ASP A 251 17.52 11.85 23.93
CA ASP A 251 18.76 11.48 24.61
C ASP A 251 19.98 11.85 23.77
N ALA A 252 20.86 12.69 24.31
CA ALA A 252 22.03 13.19 23.60
C ALA A 252 23.06 12.08 23.31
N GLY A 253 23.18 11.09 24.19
CA GLY A 253 24.09 9.96 24.00
C GLY A 253 23.61 9.03 22.88
N ALA A 254 22.30 8.76 22.84
CA ALA A 254 21.69 7.98 21.76
C ALA A 254 21.81 8.71 20.41
N LEU A 255 21.64 10.03 20.38
CA LEU A 255 21.79 10.83 19.16
C LEU A 255 23.24 10.79 18.64
N GLU A 256 24.22 10.93 19.52
CA GLU A 256 25.64 10.86 19.13
C GLU A 256 26.02 9.46 18.64
N SER A 257 25.55 8.40 19.30
CA SER A 257 25.71 7.02 18.85
C SER A 257 25.09 6.82 17.47
N ALA A 258 23.87 7.32 17.23
CA ALA A 258 23.21 7.25 15.94
C ALA A 258 24.03 7.93 14.83
N ARG A 259 24.56 9.13 15.07
CA ARG A 259 25.43 9.85 14.11
C ARG A 259 26.70 9.06 13.75
N GLN A 260 27.32 8.40 14.72
CA GLN A 260 28.49 7.55 14.49
C GLN A 260 28.16 6.39 13.55
N HIS A 261 27.01 5.74 13.75
CA HIS A 261 26.56 4.65 12.85
C HIS A 261 26.28 5.15 11.43
N LEU A 262 25.66 6.32 11.26
CA LEU A 262 25.42 6.90 9.92
C LEU A 262 26.70 7.23 9.15
N GLY A 263 27.82 7.46 9.85
CA GLY A 263 29.14 7.71 9.24
C GLY A 263 29.93 6.44 8.91
N SER A 264 29.46 5.24 9.26
CA SER A 264 30.26 4.01 9.24
C SER A 264 30.07 3.10 8.03
N GLY A 265 29.26 3.47 7.06
CA GLY A 265 29.00 2.65 5.86
C GLY A 265 27.74 3.06 5.11
N ASP A 266 27.17 2.14 4.37
CA ASP A 266 25.92 2.35 3.64
C ASP A 266 24.72 2.45 4.60
N VAL A 267 23.80 3.35 4.27
CA VAL A 267 22.61 3.66 5.07
C VAL A 267 21.35 3.37 4.26
N VAL A 268 20.44 2.60 4.84
CA VAL A 268 19.08 2.42 4.31
C VAL A 268 18.07 2.97 5.31
N VAL A 269 17.14 3.79 4.83
CA VAL A 269 16.01 4.30 5.62
C VAL A 269 14.79 3.47 5.31
N VAL A 270 14.22 2.79 6.30
CA VAL A 270 12.89 2.17 6.22
C VAL A 270 11.87 3.23 6.56
N LEU A 271 11.13 3.69 5.55
CA LEU A 271 10.26 4.86 5.61
C LEU A 271 8.78 4.45 5.61
N GLY A 272 8.03 4.86 6.63
CA GLY A 272 6.59 4.60 6.75
C GLY A 272 5.91 5.67 7.60
N ARG A 273 4.81 5.32 8.26
CA ARG A 273 4.06 6.21 9.16
C ARG A 273 4.23 5.74 10.60
N PRO A 274 5.11 6.37 11.42
CA PRO A 274 5.27 6.06 12.85
C PRO A 274 3.98 6.30 13.65
N SER A 275 3.16 7.25 13.22
CA SER A 275 1.85 7.54 13.79
C SER A 275 0.88 7.99 12.70
N LEU A 276 -0.37 7.50 12.74
CA LEU A 276 -1.46 7.94 11.86
C LEU A 276 -2.16 9.21 12.36
N ALA A 277 -1.87 9.63 13.59
CA ALA A 277 -2.35 10.87 14.19
C ALA A 277 -1.40 12.07 13.97
N GLU A 278 -0.38 11.91 13.12
CA GLU A 278 0.57 12.92 12.68
C GLU A 278 0.50 13.05 11.16
N ASP A 279 0.59 14.25 10.60
CA ASP A 279 0.53 14.47 9.15
C ASP A 279 1.70 13.76 8.43
N GLY A 280 1.39 13.06 7.34
CA GLY A 280 2.37 12.37 6.52
C GLY A 280 3.42 13.27 5.88
N ALA A 281 3.09 14.55 5.64
CA ALA A 281 4.03 15.53 5.13
C ALA A 281 5.21 15.78 6.08
N MET A 282 5.01 15.65 7.40
CA MET A 282 6.11 15.77 8.38
C MET A 282 7.13 14.65 8.22
N VAL A 283 6.66 13.42 8.06
CA VAL A 283 7.53 12.26 7.84
C VAL A 283 8.23 12.36 6.48
N ALA A 284 7.52 12.88 5.47
CA ALA A 284 8.08 13.11 4.14
C ALA A 284 9.19 14.18 4.17
N GLU A 285 9.00 15.32 4.83
CA GLU A 285 10.05 16.33 5.00
C GLU A 285 11.24 15.76 5.79
N ALA A 286 11.01 14.99 6.86
CA ALA A 286 12.08 14.33 7.59
C ALA A 286 12.86 13.34 6.69
N ALA A 287 12.19 12.60 5.81
CA ALA A 287 12.83 11.72 4.83
C ALA A 287 13.67 12.52 3.82
N GLU A 288 13.20 13.69 3.36
CA GLU A 288 13.97 14.57 2.48
C GLU A 288 15.22 15.14 3.17
N VAL A 289 15.16 15.46 4.47
CA VAL A 289 16.33 15.81 5.26
C VAL A 289 17.33 14.65 5.31
N LEU A 290 16.86 13.42 5.54
CA LEU A 290 17.70 12.22 5.54
C LEU A 290 18.25 11.90 4.15
N ALA A 291 17.56 12.26 3.06
CA ALA A 291 18.04 12.10 1.70
C ALA A 291 19.31 12.92 1.39
N GLY A 292 19.63 13.90 2.22
CA GLY A 292 20.90 14.62 2.19
C GLY A 292 22.13 13.79 2.62
N LEU A 293 21.94 12.62 3.22
CA LEU A 293 23.03 11.71 3.57
C LEU A 293 23.66 11.10 2.32
N PRO A 294 25.00 11.02 2.22
CA PRO A 294 25.66 10.48 1.04
C PRO A 294 25.27 9.01 0.79
N GLY A 295 24.78 8.69 -0.43
CA GLY A 295 24.49 7.32 -0.85
C GLY A 295 23.31 6.66 -0.13
N VAL A 296 22.53 7.39 0.65
CA VAL A 296 21.34 6.86 1.34
C VAL A 296 20.31 6.33 0.33
N ARG A 297 19.67 5.23 0.70
CA ARG A 297 18.55 4.65 -0.05
C ARG A 297 17.37 4.39 0.88
N PHE A 298 16.18 4.26 0.30
CA PHE A 298 14.93 4.18 1.02
C PHE A 298 14.16 2.90 0.68
N LEU A 299 13.64 2.23 1.70
CA LEU A 299 12.66 1.17 1.56
C LEU A 299 11.33 1.68 2.13
N SER A 300 10.41 2.07 1.24
CA SER A 300 9.14 2.69 1.65
C SER A 300 8.16 1.65 2.15
N ALA A 301 8.06 1.49 3.46
CA ALA A 301 7.25 0.52 4.17
C ALA A 301 5.77 0.92 4.22
N LEU A 302 5.14 1.12 3.05
CA LEU A 302 3.70 1.30 2.92
C LEU A 302 3.00 -0.06 3.05
N ARG A 303 1.82 -0.10 3.67
CA ARG A 303 1.22 -1.34 4.15
C ARG A 303 0.44 -2.14 3.10
N ARG A 304 -0.38 -1.48 2.27
CA ARG A 304 -1.35 -2.18 1.40
C ARG A 304 -0.70 -3.00 0.29
N GLY A 305 -1.36 -4.11 -0.11
CA GLY A 305 -0.79 -5.15 -0.95
C GLY A 305 -0.10 -4.69 -2.23
N ASN A 306 -0.77 -3.96 -3.09
CA ASN A 306 -0.20 -3.42 -4.33
C ASN A 306 -0.08 -1.89 -4.29
N ILE A 307 0.16 -1.29 -3.14
CA ILE A 307 0.21 0.18 -3.02
C ILE A 307 1.30 0.78 -3.91
N HIS A 308 2.48 0.16 -3.96
CA HIS A 308 3.57 0.64 -4.82
C HIS A 308 3.21 0.55 -6.30
N GLY A 309 2.53 -0.54 -6.71
CA GLY A 309 2.02 -0.66 -8.07
C GLY A 309 0.91 0.34 -8.38
N ALA A 310 0.01 0.59 -7.45
CA ALA A 310 -1.04 1.59 -7.64
C ALA A 310 -0.46 3.01 -7.81
N LEU A 311 0.55 3.39 -7.02
CA LEU A 311 1.29 4.64 -7.17
C LEU A 311 2.07 4.68 -8.48
N ASP A 312 2.80 3.61 -8.81
CA ASP A 312 3.55 3.48 -10.07
C ASP A 312 2.63 3.58 -11.31
N MET A 313 1.36 3.17 -11.19
CA MET A 313 0.33 3.25 -12.24
C MET A 313 -0.48 4.55 -12.23
N GLY A 314 -0.17 5.51 -11.35
CA GLY A 314 -0.75 6.84 -11.35
C GLY A 314 -2.04 6.99 -10.52
N LEU A 315 -2.35 6.08 -9.60
CA LEU A 315 -3.47 6.23 -8.65
C LEU A 315 -3.08 7.11 -7.44
N ALA A 316 -2.54 8.28 -7.73
CA ALA A 316 -2.25 9.35 -6.78
C ALA A 316 -2.36 10.70 -7.48
N PRO A 317 -2.68 11.80 -6.77
CA PRO A 317 -2.73 13.12 -7.38
C PRO A 317 -1.34 13.58 -7.81
N GLY A 318 -1.26 14.22 -8.98
CA GLY A 318 0.00 14.75 -9.54
C GLY A 318 0.92 13.71 -10.18
N VAL A 319 0.51 12.45 -10.28
CA VAL A 319 1.34 11.35 -10.81
C VAL A 319 0.66 10.65 -11.98
N LEU A 320 1.40 10.39 -13.03
CA LEU A 320 1.03 9.59 -14.20
C LEU A 320 1.74 8.22 -14.17
N PRO A 321 1.26 7.21 -14.93
CA PRO A 321 1.86 5.89 -14.93
C PRO A 321 3.37 5.90 -15.26
N GLY A 322 4.11 5.02 -14.58
CA GLY A 322 5.55 4.91 -14.75
C GLY A 322 6.36 5.90 -13.91
N ARG A 323 5.79 6.36 -12.79
CA ARG A 323 6.45 7.30 -11.86
C ARG A 323 6.75 8.65 -12.50
N VAL A 324 5.85 9.17 -13.27
CA VAL A 324 6.00 10.43 -14.00
C VAL A 324 5.16 11.51 -13.34
N GLY A 325 5.70 12.72 -13.18
CA GLY A 325 4.94 13.88 -12.74
C GLY A 325 3.87 14.29 -13.76
N LEU A 326 2.76 14.83 -13.28
CA LEU A 326 1.66 15.27 -14.15
C LEU A 326 2.11 16.36 -15.14
N GLU A 327 2.94 17.28 -14.69
CA GLU A 327 3.45 18.39 -15.51
C GLU A 327 4.42 17.87 -16.59
N GLU A 328 5.40 17.06 -16.21
CA GLU A 328 6.43 16.56 -17.11
C GLU A 328 5.91 15.52 -18.11
N GLY A 329 4.92 14.73 -17.70
CA GLY A 329 4.36 13.64 -18.50
C GLY A 329 3.10 14.00 -19.26
N GLY A 330 2.46 15.15 -18.97
CA GLY A 330 1.16 15.51 -19.51
C GLY A 330 1.07 15.36 -21.02
N ALA A 331 1.97 15.99 -21.75
CA ALA A 331 1.97 15.93 -23.22
C ALA A 331 2.23 14.52 -23.79
N TRP A 332 2.98 13.67 -23.08
CA TRP A 332 3.22 12.28 -23.48
C TRP A 332 1.94 11.44 -23.37
N PHE A 333 1.27 11.52 -22.23
CA PHE A 333 0.04 10.76 -21.97
C PHE A 333 -1.16 11.33 -22.73
N GLU A 334 -1.23 12.65 -22.95
CA GLU A 334 -2.28 13.28 -23.76
C GLU A 334 -2.27 12.75 -25.20
N ARG A 335 -1.08 12.59 -25.83
CA ARG A 335 -0.98 11.97 -27.16
C ARG A 335 -1.48 10.52 -27.19
N ALA A 336 -1.32 9.78 -26.08
CA ALA A 336 -1.69 8.37 -26.02
C ALA A 336 -3.16 8.16 -25.61
N TRP A 337 -3.66 8.99 -24.70
CA TRP A 337 -5.00 8.84 -24.10
C TRP A 337 -6.05 9.82 -24.69
N GLY A 338 -5.59 10.88 -25.36
CA GLY A 338 -6.43 11.92 -25.92
C GLY A 338 -6.64 13.10 -24.97
N SER A 339 -6.54 12.91 -23.68
CA SER A 339 -6.60 13.98 -22.66
C SER A 339 -5.88 13.54 -21.39
N VAL A 340 -5.50 14.54 -20.56
CA VAL A 340 -4.99 14.37 -19.20
C VAL A 340 -5.47 15.55 -18.34
N PRO A 341 -5.54 15.44 -16.99
CA PRO A 341 -5.87 16.55 -16.13
C PRO A 341 -4.88 17.72 -16.30
N ALA A 342 -5.40 18.95 -16.33
CA ALA A 342 -4.57 20.16 -16.46
C ALA A 342 -3.92 20.59 -15.14
N ARG A 343 -4.40 20.10 -14.00
CA ARG A 343 -3.98 20.49 -12.65
C ARG A 343 -3.93 19.29 -11.74
N ARG A 344 -3.07 19.36 -10.72
CA ARG A 344 -3.05 18.42 -9.62
C ARG A 344 -4.40 18.39 -8.91
N GLY A 345 -4.93 17.19 -8.67
CA GLY A 345 -6.15 16.93 -7.94
C GLY A 345 -5.96 16.84 -6.43
N ARG A 346 -7.01 16.39 -5.76
CA ARG A 346 -7.07 16.20 -4.30
C ARG A 346 -6.61 14.80 -3.93
N ASP A 347 -5.96 14.68 -2.77
CA ASP A 347 -5.73 13.42 -2.08
C ASP A 347 -7.00 12.95 -1.34
N CYS A 348 -6.90 11.83 -0.62
CA CYS A 348 -8.03 11.25 0.13
C CYS A 348 -8.68 12.25 1.10
N THR A 349 -7.87 12.95 1.88
CA THR A 349 -8.37 13.97 2.83
C THR A 349 -9.09 15.09 2.13
N GLY A 350 -8.51 15.60 1.04
CA GLY A 350 -9.11 16.65 0.22
C GLY A 350 -10.39 16.20 -0.50
N ILE A 351 -10.43 14.97 -1.05
CA ILE A 351 -11.61 14.39 -1.69
C ILE A 351 -12.76 14.29 -0.68
N LEU A 352 -12.50 13.67 0.48
CA LEU A 352 -13.54 13.46 1.50
C LEU A 352 -13.99 14.76 2.16
N SER A 353 -13.07 15.71 2.40
CA SER A 353 -13.42 17.03 2.93
C SER A 353 -14.31 17.80 1.95
N SER A 354 -13.96 17.80 0.67
CA SER A 354 -14.77 18.43 -0.39
C SER A 354 -16.16 17.77 -0.50
N ALA A 355 -16.23 16.43 -0.48
CA ALA A 355 -17.49 15.70 -0.51
C ALA A 355 -18.37 16.01 0.72
N ALA A 356 -17.76 16.14 1.91
CA ALA A 356 -18.46 16.54 3.15
C ALA A 356 -18.97 17.99 3.14
N GLY A 357 -18.64 18.78 2.11
CA GLY A 357 -19.03 20.18 1.99
C GLY A 357 -18.18 21.15 2.79
N ALA A 358 -16.96 20.78 3.14
CA ALA A 358 -15.99 21.67 3.76
C ALA A 358 -15.33 22.56 2.69
N GLY A 359 -15.40 23.89 2.87
CA GLY A 359 -14.81 24.90 1.98
C GLY A 359 -15.83 25.58 1.03
N ASP A 360 -15.46 26.76 0.52
CA ASP A 360 -16.23 27.56 -0.46
C ASP A 360 -15.90 27.11 -1.90
N ASP A 361 -15.80 25.82 -2.15
CA ASP A 361 -15.25 25.27 -3.39
C ASP A 361 -16.32 25.20 -4.50
N GLU A 362 -16.14 26.01 -5.55
CA GLU A 362 -16.99 25.97 -6.76
C GLU A 362 -16.95 24.58 -7.46
N SER A 363 -15.92 23.77 -7.18
CA SER A 363 -15.73 22.41 -7.72
C SER A 363 -15.84 21.32 -6.64
N ARG A 364 -16.96 21.33 -5.90
CA ARG A 364 -17.22 20.32 -4.87
C ARG A 364 -17.24 18.91 -5.46
N VAL A 365 -16.62 17.94 -4.76
CA VAL A 365 -16.77 16.51 -5.07
C VAL A 365 -18.20 16.08 -4.76
N THR A 366 -18.93 15.66 -5.79
CA THR A 366 -20.33 15.20 -5.70
C THR A 366 -20.49 13.73 -6.06
N ALA A 367 -19.50 13.13 -6.71
CA ALA A 367 -19.49 11.72 -7.02
C ALA A 367 -18.21 11.03 -6.54
N LEU A 368 -18.36 9.83 -5.99
CA LEU A 368 -17.25 8.98 -5.55
C LEU A 368 -17.24 7.66 -6.29
N VAL A 369 -16.03 7.21 -6.67
CA VAL A 369 -15.76 5.85 -7.14
C VAL A 369 -14.85 5.17 -6.12
N LEU A 370 -15.30 4.07 -5.54
CA LEU A 370 -14.60 3.32 -4.49
C LEU A 370 -14.02 2.04 -5.08
N LEU A 371 -12.70 1.90 -5.09
CA LEU A 371 -11.98 0.78 -5.73
C LEU A 371 -11.47 -0.21 -4.67
N GLY A 372 -12.27 -1.20 -4.32
CA GLY A 372 -11.95 -2.20 -3.32
C GLY A 372 -11.59 -1.58 -1.97
N SER A 373 -12.21 -0.46 -1.63
CA SER A 373 -11.98 0.29 -0.40
C SER A 373 -13.25 0.40 0.43
N GLU A 374 -13.06 0.35 1.76
CA GLU A 374 -14.09 0.62 2.76
C GLU A 374 -13.64 1.86 3.55
N PRO A 375 -14.03 3.08 3.12
CA PRO A 375 -13.47 4.31 3.70
C PRO A 375 -13.64 4.42 5.22
N SER A 376 -14.74 3.97 5.79
CA SER A 376 -14.96 3.99 7.25
C SER A 376 -14.03 3.08 8.06
N VAL A 377 -13.28 2.19 7.39
CA VAL A 377 -12.31 1.26 7.98
C VAL A 377 -10.89 1.54 7.49
N ASP A 378 -10.77 1.87 6.19
CA ASP A 378 -9.46 2.03 5.55
C ASP A 378 -8.84 3.42 5.81
N VAL A 379 -9.67 4.48 5.94
CA VAL A 379 -9.23 5.86 6.21
C VAL A 379 -9.02 6.07 7.71
N PRO A 380 -7.88 6.63 8.16
CA PRO A 380 -7.61 6.85 9.57
C PRO A 380 -8.64 7.77 10.26
N ASP A 381 -9.07 8.86 9.63
CA ASP A 381 -10.14 9.74 10.12
C ASP A 381 -11.51 9.19 9.71
N ARG A 382 -12.10 8.40 10.62
CA ARG A 382 -13.37 7.70 10.37
C ARG A 382 -14.57 8.65 10.27
N ASP A 383 -14.55 9.75 11.02
CA ASP A 383 -15.60 10.76 10.96
C ASP A 383 -15.59 11.48 9.60
N LEU A 384 -14.40 11.88 9.13
CA LEU A 384 -14.24 12.46 7.80
C LEU A 384 -14.71 11.49 6.71
N ALA A 385 -14.34 10.21 6.81
CA ALA A 385 -14.78 9.19 5.85
C ALA A 385 -16.32 9.09 5.77
N ARG A 386 -16.98 9.02 6.92
CA ARG A 386 -18.46 8.96 6.98
C ARG A 386 -19.13 10.22 6.47
N ARG A 387 -18.61 11.40 6.85
CA ARG A 387 -19.14 12.67 6.34
C ARG A 387 -18.94 12.81 4.83
N GLY A 388 -17.78 12.41 4.32
CA GLY A 388 -17.48 12.43 2.88
C GLY A 388 -18.39 11.48 2.09
N LEU A 389 -18.56 10.24 2.56
CA LEU A 389 -19.49 9.28 1.96
C LEU A 389 -20.94 9.78 2.01
N GLY A 390 -21.36 10.32 3.15
CA GLY A 390 -22.72 10.85 3.31
C GLY A 390 -22.99 12.13 2.54
N GLY A 391 -21.96 12.91 2.21
CA GLY A 391 -22.06 14.17 1.47
C GLY A 391 -21.97 14.01 -0.05
N ALA A 392 -21.52 12.87 -0.55
CA ALA A 392 -21.54 12.56 -1.98
C ALA A 392 -22.98 12.30 -2.45
N SER A 393 -23.35 12.86 -3.60
CA SER A 393 -24.67 12.70 -4.20
C SER A 393 -24.77 11.42 -5.05
N PHE A 394 -23.64 10.85 -5.44
CA PHE A 394 -23.59 9.64 -6.25
C PHE A 394 -22.34 8.80 -5.88
N VAL A 395 -22.52 7.52 -5.63
CA VAL A 395 -21.42 6.61 -5.23
C VAL A 395 -21.45 5.34 -6.08
N VAL A 396 -20.31 5.01 -6.68
CA VAL A 396 -20.08 3.75 -7.37
C VAL A 396 -19.09 2.93 -6.52
N ALA A 397 -19.50 1.76 -6.05
CA ALA A 397 -18.63 0.83 -5.33
C ALA A 397 -18.22 -0.33 -6.25
N VAL A 398 -16.91 -0.48 -6.47
CA VAL A 398 -16.31 -1.61 -7.18
C VAL A 398 -15.68 -2.51 -6.10
N THR A 399 -16.36 -3.55 -5.69
CA THR A 399 -15.98 -4.34 -4.51
C THR A 399 -16.46 -5.78 -4.59
N SER A 400 -15.83 -6.65 -3.81
CA SER A 400 -16.23 -8.02 -3.59
C SER A 400 -16.91 -8.24 -2.24
N SER A 401 -16.83 -7.26 -1.33
CA SER A 401 -17.20 -7.41 0.08
C SER A 401 -18.37 -6.48 0.45
N PRO A 402 -19.28 -6.90 1.33
CA PRO A 402 -20.25 -6.00 1.93
C PRO A 402 -19.57 -4.99 2.85
N GLY A 403 -20.25 -3.88 3.15
CA GLY A 403 -19.77 -2.84 4.04
C GLY A 403 -20.52 -1.53 3.85
N GLU A 404 -20.14 -0.49 4.61
CA GLU A 404 -20.77 0.84 4.55
C GLU A 404 -20.65 1.48 3.16
N ALA A 405 -19.56 1.18 2.44
CA ALA A 405 -19.39 1.60 1.05
C ALA A 405 -20.51 1.06 0.14
N VAL A 406 -20.88 -0.20 0.30
CA VAL A 406 -21.99 -0.83 -0.43
C VAL A 406 -23.32 -0.23 0.02
N ASP A 407 -23.52 -0.06 1.32
CA ASP A 407 -24.78 0.49 1.87
C ASP A 407 -25.06 1.91 1.37
N ARG A 408 -24.01 2.67 1.04
CA ARG A 408 -24.11 4.05 0.52
C ARG A 408 -24.12 4.14 -1.01
N ALA A 409 -23.68 3.05 -1.69
CA ALA A 409 -23.55 3.07 -3.14
C ALA A 409 -24.90 3.20 -3.86
N ASP A 410 -24.89 3.92 -4.96
CA ASP A 410 -25.99 3.95 -5.96
C ASP A 410 -25.84 2.80 -6.96
N VAL A 411 -24.58 2.45 -7.26
CA VAL A 411 -24.24 1.34 -8.15
C VAL A 411 -23.13 0.51 -7.48
N VAL A 412 -23.33 -0.81 -7.47
CA VAL A 412 -22.32 -1.77 -6.98
C VAL A 412 -21.92 -2.69 -8.14
N LEU A 413 -20.62 -2.70 -8.41
CA LEU A 413 -20.00 -3.52 -9.46
C LEU A 413 -19.16 -4.62 -8.81
N PRO A 414 -19.53 -5.92 -8.96
CA PRO A 414 -18.86 -7.03 -8.30
C PRO A 414 -17.47 -7.25 -8.90
N ALA A 415 -16.43 -7.09 -8.08
CA ALA A 415 -15.05 -7.30 -8.49
C ALA A 415 -14.53 -8.70 -8.11
N ALA A 416 -13.70 -9.27 -9.00
CA ALA A 416 -12.97 -10.49 -8.70
C ALA A 416 -11.86 -10.23 -7.68
N GLU A 417 -11.70 -11.13 -6.71
CA GLU A 417 -10.67 -11.08 -5.68
C GLU A 417 -9.29 -11.55 -6.17
N ALA A 418 -8.28 -11.39 -5.33
CA ALA A 418 -6.99 -12.03 -5.55
C ALA A 418 -7.16 -13.54 -5.75
N HIS A 419 -6.38 -14.11 -6.66
CA HIS A 419 -6.45 -15.52 -7.09
C HIS A 419 -7.69 -15.93 -7.91
N GLU A 420 -8.65 -15.03 -8.10
CA GLU A 420 -9.76 -15.18 -9.07
C GLU A 420 -9.45 -14.48 -10.40
N ARG A 421 -8.41 -13.69 -10.45
CA ARG A 421 -7.91 -12.99 -11.65
C ARG A 421 -6.39 -13.13 -11.73
N PRO A 422 -5.82 -13.22 -12.93
CA PRO A 422 -4.38 -13.09 -13.13
C PRO A 422 -3.96 -11.61 -13.15
N GLY A 423 -2.65 -11.35 -13.05
CA GLY A 423 -2.07 -10.02 -13.20
C GLY A 423 -0.70 -9.92 -12.58
N THR A 424 -0.28 -8.68 -12.29
CA THR A 424 0.98 -8.39 -11.62
C THR A 424 0.77 -7.48 -10.42
N THR A 425 1.70 -7.52 -9.46
CA THR A 425 1.79 -6.58 -8.34
C THR A 425 3.21 -6.07 -8.20
N THR A 426 3.38 -4.89 -7.62
CA THR A 426 4.69 -4.30 -7.34
C THR A 426 4.87 -4.17 -5.82
N ASN A 427 5.93 -4.78 -5.28
CA ASN A 427 6.19 -4.80 -3.83
C ASN A 427 6.98 -3.56 -3.34
N ILE A 428 7.35 -3.54 -2.05
CA ILE A 428 8.04 -2.42 -1.39
C ILE A 428 9.40 -2.06 -2.00
N GLU A 429 10.07 -3.01 -2.66
CA GLU A 429 11.34 -2.77 -3.34
C GLU A 429 11.17 -2.44 -4.84
N GLY A 430 9.92 -2.32 -5.33
CA GLY A 430 9.63 -2.10 -6.74
C GLY A 430 9.73 -3.37 -7.60
N ARG A 431 9.66 -4.55 -6.98
CA ARG A 431 9.67 -5.84 -7.67
C ARG A 431 8.28 -6.16 -8.22
N VAL A 432 8.20 -6.29 -9.54
CA VAL A 432 7.01 -6.68 -10.29
C VAL A 432 6.92 -8.20 -10.31
N SER A 433 5.86 -8.76 -9.74
CA SER A 433 5.67 -10.21 -9.62
C SER A 433 4.31 -10.65 -10.14
N ARG A 434 4.23 -11.86 -10.70
CA ARG A 434 2.97 -12.45 -11.18
C ARG A 434 2.04 -12.81 -10.03
N VAL A 435 0.75 -12.45 -10.17
CA VAL A 435 -0.38 -12.99 -9.41
C VAL A 435 -1.10 -13.97 -10.31
N ALA A 436 -1.16 -15.22 -9.91
CA ALA A 436 -1.77 -16.26 -10.69
C ALA A 436 -3.25 -16.43 -10.33
N GLN A 437 -4.09 -16.63 -11.33
CA GLN A 437 -5.45 -17.06 -11.13
C GLN A 437 -5.48 -18.53 -10.69
N LYS A 438 -6.27 -18.84 -9.67
CA LYS A 438 -6.46 -20.20 -9.16
C LYS A 438 -7.93 -20.60 -9.11
N LEU A 439 -8.82 -19.64 -8.97
CA LEU A 439 -10.27 -19.85 -8.88
C LEU A 439 -10.97 -19.20 -10.06
N VAL A 440 -12.16 -19.70 -10.37
CA VAL A 440 -13.14 -19.02 -11.21
C VAL A 440 -13.88 -18.01 -10.30
N PRO A 441 -14.01 -16.74 -10.69
CA PRO A 441 -14.78 -15.76 -9.94
C PRO A 441 -16.23 -16.24 -9.69
N PRO A 442 -16.81 -15.97 -8.51
CA PRO A 442 -18.18 -16.37 -8.22
C PRO A 442 -19.20 -15.49 -8.94
N GLY A 443 -20.32 -16.09 -9.33
CA GLY A 443 -21.45 -15.38 -9.93
C GLY A 443 -21.08 -14.62 -11.19
N GLN A 444 -21.23 -13.30 -11.16
CA GLN A 444 -20.94 -12.40 -12.28
C GLN A 444 -19.77 -11.44 -11.97
N ALA A 445 -18.91 -11.76 -11.00
CA ALA A 445 -17.77 -10.90 -10.66
C ALA A 445 -16.75 -10.83 -11.81
N TRP A 446 -16.28 -9.61 -12.12
CA TRP A 446 -15.31 -9.33 -13.19
C TRP A 446 -13.97 -8.84 -12.64
N PRO A 447 -12.86 -9.10 -13.36
CA PRO A 447 -11.60 -8.43 -13.09
C PRO A 447 -11.72 -6.91 -13.22
N ASP A 448 -11.05 -6.17 -12.35
CA ASP A 448 -11.14 -4.69 -12.27
C ASP A 448 -10.79 -4.00 -13.59
N TRP A 449 -9.81 -4.51 -14.34
CA TRP A 449 -9.42 -3.95 -15.63
C TRP A 449 -10.55 -4.02 -16.65
N MET A 450 -11.38 -5.10 -16.64
CA MET A 450 -12.54 -5.21 -17.51
C MET A 450 -13.62 -4.20 -17.11
N ILE A 451 -13.86 -4.05 -15.82
CA ILE A 451 -14.85 -3.07 -15.31
C ILE A 451 -14.47 -1.67 -15.76
N ALA A 452 -13.19 -1.28 -15.60
CA ALA A 452 -12.71 0.04 -16.03
C ALA A 452 -12.86 0.25 -17.54
N SER A 453 -12.48 -0.75 -18.35
CA SER A 453 -12.56 -0.68 -19.82
C SER A 453 -14.01 -0.57 -20.30
N GLU A 454 -14.92 -1.39 -19.75
CA GLU A 454 -16.32 -1.32 -20.13
C GLU A 454 -17.00 -0.04 -19.65
N LEU A 455 -16.72 0.42 -18.42
CA LEU A 455 -17.24 1.69 -17.93
C LEU A 455 -16.81 2.87 -18.83
N ALA A 456 -15.56 2.87 -19.31
CA ALA A 456 -15.11 3.85 -20.29
C ALA A 456 -15.94 3.84 -21.58
N ARG A 457 -16.28 2.66 -22.10
CA ARG A 457 -17.15 2.54 -23.28
C ARG A 457 -18.54 3.12 -23.04
N TYR A 458 -19.14 2.83 -21.89
CA TYR A 458 -20.41 3.44 -21.49
C TYR A 458 -20.32 4.94 -21.28
N MET A 459 -19.12 5.46 -20.95
CA MET A 459 -18.86 6.91 -20.92
C MET A 459 -18.57 7.52 -22.31
N GLY A 460 -18.53 6.71 -23.36
CA GLY A 460 -18.34 7.15 -24.74
C GLY A 460 -16.88 7.15 -25.20
N SER A 461 -15.96 6.51 -24.46
CA SER A 461 -14.54 6.40 -24.80
C SER A 461 -14.12 4.94 -24.90
N ASP A 462 -13.70 4.50 -26.09
CA ASP A 462 -13.10 3.17 -26.26
C ASP A 462 -11.59 3.26 -26.03
N MET A 463 -11.10 2.58 -25.00
CA MET A 463 -9.67 2.52 -24.70
C MET A 463 -8.88 1.63 -25.65
N GLY A 464 -9.53 0.84 -26.52
CA GLY A 464 -8.89 -0.10 -27.42
C GLY A 464 -8.22 -1.28 -26.73
N ILE A 465 -8.67 -1.62 -25.53
CA ILE A 465 -8.12 -2.70 -24.68
C ILE A 465 -9.14 -3.83 -24.61
N ASP A 466 -8.75 -5.01 -25.08
CA ASP A 466 -9.58 -6.21 -25.14
C ASP A 466 -9.00 -7.40 -24.36
N SER A 467 -7.78 -7.28 -23.87
CA SER A 467 -7.09 -8.37 -23.16
C SER A 467 -6.08 -7.84 -22.17
N MET A 468 -5.77 -8.65 -21.16
CA MET A 468 -4.72 -8.33 -20.17
C MET A 468 -3.34 -8.17 -20.82
N ALA A 469 -3.06 -8.94 -21.89
CA ALA A 469 -1.83 -8.79 -22.64
C ALA A 469 -1.73 -7.42 -23.32
N ALA A 470 -2.86 -6.89 -23.82
CA ALA A 470 -2.93 -5.55 -24.38
C ALA A 470 -2.71 -4.46 -23.30
N VAL A 471 -3.28 -4.64 -22.11
CA VAL A 471 -3.02 -3.73 -20.96
C VAL A 471 -1.52 -3.69 -20.64
N TRP A 472 -0.90 -4.86 -20.49
CA TRP A 472 0.51 -4.92 -20.13
C TRP A 472 1.43 -4.35 -21.23
N ALA A 473 1.13 -4.62 -22.48
CA ALA A 473 1.86 -4.03 -23.61
C ALA A 473 1.76 -2.50 -23.65
N GLU A 474 0.60 -1.94 -23.25
CA GLU A 474 0.45 -0.50 -23.13
C GLU A 474 1.23 0.08 -21.94
N ILE A 475 1.21 -0.59 -20.78
CA ILE A 475 2.02 -0.23 -19.62
C ILE A 475 3.52 -0.19 -20.00
N GLU A 476 4.03 -1.25 -20.62
CA GLU A 476 5.44 -1.34 -21.04
C GLU A 476 5.81 -0.22 -22.02
N ARG A 477 4.91 0.11 -22.93
CA ARG A 477 5.09 1.17 -23.92
C ARG A 477 5.04 2.57 -23.32
N LEU A 478 4.11 2.85 -22.41
CA LEU A 478 3.81 4.21 -21.94
C LEU A 478 4.44 4.55 -20.59
N ALA A 479 4.62 3.59 -19.69
CA ALA A 479 5.12 3.80 -18.34
C ALA A 479 6.65 3.69 -18.30
N PRO A 480 7.42 4.80 -18.18
CA PRO A 480 8.88 4.78 -18.33
C PRO A 480 9.58 3.83 -17.35
N ALA A 481 9.14 3.75 -16.10
CA ALA A 481 9.73 2.86 -15.09
C ALA A 481 9.48 1.36 -15.37
N TYR A 482 8.59 1.02 -16.30
CA TYR A 482 8.26 -0.37 -16.67
C TYR A 482 8.78 -0.74 -18.08
N ALA A 483 9.49 0.17 -18.71
CA ALA A 483 10.05 -0.06 -20.04
C ALA A 483 10.99 -1.28 -20.05
N GLY A 484 10.75 -2.20 -20.98
CA GLY A 484 11.53 -3.44 -21.11
C GLY A 484 11.11 -4.56 -20.14
N ILE A 485 10.16 -4.35 -19.23
CA ILE A 485 9.55 -5.42 -18.43
C ILE A 485 8.41 -6.03 -19.26
N THR A 486 8.76 -6.77 -20.30
CA THR A 486 7.78 -7.42 -21.19
C THR A 486 7.11 -8.61 -20.51
N ALA A 487 6.02 -9.10 -21.09
CA ALA A 487 5.38 -10.33 -20.63
C ALA A 487 6.35 -11.52 -20.66
N ASP A 488 7.16 -11.62 -21.71
CA ASP A 488 8.18 -12.68 -21.86
C ASP A 488 9.26 -12.61 -20.77
N VAL A 489 9.66 -11.40 -20.38
CA VAL A 489 10.59 -11.18 -19.26
C VAL A 489 9.97 -11.68 -17.96
N LEU A 490 8.71 -11.38 -17.67
CA LEU A 490 8.00 -11.80 -16.46
C LEU A 490 7.69 -13.30 -16.43
N ASP A 491 7.62 -13.95 -17.58
CA ASP A 491 7.36 -15.39 -17.72
C ASP A 491 8.64 -16.21 -17.83
N ALA A 492 9.81 -15.56 -17.86
CA ALA A 492 11.09 -16.25 -17.93
C ALA A 492 11.36 -17.01 -16.61
N PRO A 493 11.98 -18.21 -16.68
CA PRO A 493 12.26 -19.02 -15.46
C PRO A 493 13.06 -18.29 -14.38
N TRP A 494 13.98 -17.42 -14.77
CA TRP A 494 14.79 -16.62 -13.83
C TRP A 494 13.97 -15.50 -13.16
N ALA A 495 12.85 -15.09 -13.72
CA ALA A 495 11.95 -14.08 -13.16
C ALA A 495 10.87 -14.67 -12.21
N ARG A 496 11.03 -15.94 -11.79
CA ARG A 496 10.10 -16.63 -10.88
C ARG A 496 9.78 -15.79 -9.63
N ASP A 497 10.79 -15.10 -9.08
CA ASP A 497 10.64 -14.25 -7.90
C ASP A 497 10.23 -12.81 -8.23
N GLY A 498 9.96 -12.52 -9.50
CA GLY A 498 9.66 -11.18 -10.01
C GLY A 498 10.90 -10.41 -10.46
N VAL A 499 10.66 -9.25 -11.09
CA VAL A 499 11.69 -8.38 -11.67
C VAL A 499 11.63 -6.99 -11.02
N VAL A 500 12.74 -6.50 -10.51
CA VAL A 500 12.80 -5.15 -9.94
C VAL A 500 12.74 -4.11 -11.05
N ALA A 501 11.73 -3.24 -11.01
CA ALA A 501 11.61 -2.12 -11.93
C ALA A 501 12.77 -1.12 -11.70
N PRO A 502 13.49 -0.69 -12.75
CA PRO A 502 14.64 0.19 -12.61
C PRO A 502 14.24 1.56 -12.03
N PHE A 503 15.19 2.20 -11.35
CA PHE A 503 15.06 3.57 -10.85
C PHE A 503 15.81 4.54 -11.73
N ALA A 504 15.42 5.81 -11.69
CA ALA A 504 16.14 6.87 -12.37
C ALA A 504 17.63 6.85 -11.95
N GLY A 505 18.52 6.75 -12.93
CA GLY A 505 19.97 6.77 -12.70
C GLY A 505 20.61 5.46 -12.22
N ALA A 506 19.85 4.39 -11.98
CA ALA A 506 20.44 3.08 -11.69
C ALA A 506 20.71 2.31 -12.99
N PRO A 507 21.92 1.74 -13.19
CA PRO A 507 22.10 0.75 -14.25
C PRO A 507 21.17 -0.43 -13.98
N VAL A 508 20.57 -1.01 -15.00
CA VAL A 508 19.76 -2.23 -14.87
C VAL A 508 20.68 -3.32 -14.30
N SER A 509 20.60 -3.50 -12.99
CA SER A 509 21.38 -4.54 -12.32
C SER A 509 20.76 -5.90 -12.66
N GLN A 510 21.38 -6.62 -13.56
CA GLN A 510 21.17 -8.06 -13.70
C GLN A 510 21.84 -8.78 -12.52
N ALA A 511 21.29 -8.64 -11.33
CA ALA A 511 21.62 -9.51 -10.23
C ALA A 511 20.77 -10.79 -10.36
N ALA A 512 21.06 -11.60 -11.35
CA ALA A 512 20.76 -13.01 -11.36
C ALA A 512 22.08 -13.74 -11.69
N VAL A 513 22.80 -14.14 -10.67
CA VAL A 513 23.81 -15.17 -10.83
C VAL A 513 23.05 -16.44 -11.23
N PRO A 514 23.33 -17.06 -12.39
CA PRO A 514 22.81 -18.38 -12.66
C PRO A 514 23.46 -19.32 -11.66
N LEU A 515 22.69 -19.85 -10.73
CA LEU A 515 23.10 -21.07 -10.01
C LEU A 515 23.08 -22.17 -11.06
N ASP A 516 24.24 -22.79 -11.31
CA ASP A 516 24.33 -23.99 -12.10
C ASP A 516 23.27 -24.99 -11.62
N PRO A 517 22.54 -25.66 -12.53
CA PRO A 517 21.55 -26.64 -12.11
C PRO A 517 22.27 -27.76 -11.36
N ILE A 518 21.89 -27.94 -10.10
CA ILE A 518 22.31 -29.09 -9.30
C ILE A 518 21.87 -30.32 -10.10
N ALA A 519 22.80 -31.07 -10.63
CA ALA A 519 22.54 -32.33 -11.31
C ALA A 519 21.92 -33.31 -10.29
N VAL A 520 20.62 -33.54 -10.43
CA VAL A 520 19.95 -34.63 -9.71
C VAL A 520 20.24 -35.91 -10.47
N PRO A 521 20.93 -36.88 -9.88
CA PRO A 521 21.18 -38.14 -10.55
C PRO A 521 19.87 -38.92 -10.68
N GLY A 522 19.44 -39.23 -11.91
CA GLY A 522 18.47 -40.27 -12.18
C GLY A 522 17.11 -39.87 -12.80
N VAL A 523 17.03 -38.79 -13.58
CA VAL A 523 15.84 -38.59 -14.43
C VAL A 523 16.27 -38.39 -15.87
N GLU A 524 16.03 -39.42 -16.70
CA GLU A 524 16.22 -39.36 -18.14
C GLU A 524 15.16 -38.44 -18.77
N SER A 525 15.64 -37.47 -19.56
CA SER A 525 14.82 -36.52 -20.34
C SER A 525 14.11 -37.24 -21.49
N VAL A 526 12.78 -37.18 -21.50
CA VAL A 526 11.97 -37.57 -22.66
C VAL A 526 11.89 -36.36 -23.63
N GLU A 527 12.60 -36.47 -24.74
CA GLU A 527 12.49 -35.56 -25.88
C GLU A 527 11.08 -35.63 -26.50
N ARG A 528 10.40 -34.48 -26.53
CA ARG A 528 9.22 -34.29 -27.40
C ARG A 528 9.66 -33.62 -28.69
N GLN A 529 9.60 -34.39 -29.77
CA GLN A 529 9.76 -33.91 -31.15
C GLN A 529 8.50 -33.16 -31.64
N GLY A 530 8.70 -31.99 -32.25
CA GLY A 530 7.96 -31.55 -33.43
C GLY A 530 6.90 -30.48 -33.26
N ALA A 531 7.26 -29.19 -33.48
CA ALA A 531 6.44 -28.22 -34.21
C ALA A 531 7.38 -27.22 -34.94
N PRO A 532 7.03 -26.79 -36.17
CA PRO A 532 7.94 -26.00 -37.01
C PRO A 532 7.99 -24.51 -36.60
N PRO A 533 9.10 -23.81 -36.91
CA PRO A 533 9.30 -22.42 -36.52
C PRO A 533 8.54 -21.46 -37.43
N ARG A 534 7.86 -20.47 -36.82
CA ARG A 534 7.38 -19.28 -37.53
C ARG A 534 8.50 -18.24 -37.58
N ALA A 535 8.81 -17.79 -38.82
CA ALA A 535 9.75 -16.75 -39.08
C ALA A 535 9.27 -15.37 -38.58
N GLY A 536 10.01 -14.76 -37.69
CA GLY A 536 9.91 -13.36 -37.32
C GLY A 536 11.28 -12.90 -36.87
N SER A 537 11.79 -11.84 -37.45
CA SER A 537 13.15 -11.31 -37.39
C SER A 537 13.70 -11.23 -35.95
N ALA A 538 14.70 -12.06 -35.67
CA ALA A 538 15.43 -12.05 -34.42
C ALA A 538 16.49 -10.93 -34.46
N VAL A 539 16.42 -9.99 -33.51
CA VAL A 539 17.57 -9.19 -33.11
C VAL A 539 18.34 -10.04 -32.08
N THR A 540 19.53 -10.48 -32.51
CA THR A 540 20.41 -11.27 -31.63
C THR A 540 21.18 -10.30 -30.72
N PRO A 541 21.12 -10.42 -29.39
CA PRO A 541 21.99 -9.64 -28.53
C PRO A 541 23.40 -10.23 -28.55
N THR A 542 24.40 -9.38 -28.86
CA THR A 542 25.81 -9.75 -28.73
C THR A 542 26.27 -9.47 -27.29
N ALA A 543 26.70 -10.51 -26.59
CA ALA A 543 27.35 -10.38 -25.30
C ALA A 543 28.83 -10.03 -25.49
N GLY A 544 29.29 -8.97 -24.82
CA GLY A 544 30.72 -8.63 -24.69
C GLY A 544 31.42 -9.57 -23.69
N PRO A 545 32.74 -9.59 -23.66
CA PRO A 545 33.53 -10.52 -22.86
C PRO A 545 33.34 -10.39 -21.33
N ASP A 546 32.66 -9.36 -20.87
CA ASP A 546 32.44 -9.08 -19.42
C ASP A 546 30.99 -9.25 -18.97
N GLY A 547 30.12 -9.92 -19.74
CA GLY A 547 28.73 -10.22 -19.35
C GLY A 547 27.80 -9.01 -19.23
N GLN A 548 28.21 -7.82 -19.68
CA GLN A 548 27.35 -6.64 -19.74
C GLN A 548 26.59 -6.59 -21.06
N VAL A 549 25.27 -6.67 -20.99
CA VAL A 549 24.39 -6.37 -22.14
C VAL A 549 24.13 -4.88 -22.15
N THR A 550 24.79 -4.16 -23.02
CA THR A 550 24.45 -2.78 -23.38
C THR A 550 23.31 -2.82 -24.40
N VAL A 551 22.14 -2.34 -24.00
CA VAL A 551 21.10 -2.00 -24.98
C VAL A 551 21.51 -0.69 -25.62
N GLU A 552 22.05 -0.75 -26.85
CA GLU A 552 22.23 0.45 -27.65
C GLU A 552 20.86 1.11 -27.89
N GLN A 553 20.71 2.33 -27.37
CA GLN A 553 19.60 3.19 -27.77
C GLN A 553 19.75 3.46 -29.25
N GLY A 554 18.92 2.80 -30.06
CA GLY A 554 18.84 3.07 -31.48
C GLY A 554 18.56 4.55 -31.73
N THR A 555 19.51 5.24 -32.31
CA THR A 555 19.33 6.59 -32.88
C THR A 555 18.42 6.49 -34.10
N GLY A 556 17.13 6.38 -33.85
CA GLY A 556 16.10 6.34 -34.88
C GLY A 556 15.12 7.47 -34.68
N GLY A 557 15.22 8.53 -35.46
CA GLY A 557 14.18 9.55 -35.66
C GLY A 557 14.01 10.52 -34.49
N GLN A 558 13.99 11.82 -34.76
CA GLN A 558 13.56 12.88 -33.84
C GLN A 558 12.10 12.67 -33.42
N GLY A 559 11.85 11.72 -32.47
CA GLY A 559 10.64 11.52 -31.71
C GLY A 559 10.97 11.89 -30.26
N GLU A 560 10.19 12.77 -29.67
CA GLU A 560 10.30 13.16 -28.27
C GLU A 560 10.49 11.93 -27.38
N GLY A 561 11.57 11.91 -26.60
CA GLY A 561 11.89 10.80 -25.70
C GLY A 561 10.81 10.59 -24.62
N ARG A 562 10.79 9.41 -24.01
CA ARG A 562 9.92 9.14 -22.85
C ARG A 562 10.12 10.21 -21.77
N PRO A 563 9.05 10.63 -21.04
CA PRO A 563 9.19 11.62 -19.98
C PRO A 563 10.10 11.09 -18.85
N PRO A 564 10.75 11.99 -18.10
CA PRO A 564 11.59 11.60 -16.99
C PRO A 564 10.73 10.99 -15.86
N VAL A 565 11.27 10.00 -15.17
CA VAL A 565 10.68 9.50 -13.92
C VAL A 565 11.01 10.47 -12.79
N LEU A 566 10.12 10.54 -11.79
CA LEU A 566 10.34 11.28 -10.56
C LEU A 566 11.67 10.86 -9.93
N ALA A 567 12.51 11.82 -9.56
CA ALA A 567 13.81 11.59 -8.97
C ALA A 567 14.18 12.68 -7.95
N GLY A 568 14.64 12.25 -6.79
CA GLY A 568 15.06 13.13 -5.70
C GLY A 568 13.91 13.62 -4.81
N PRO A 569 14.22 14.52 -3.88
CA PRO A 569 13.24 15.11 -2.96
C PRO A 569 12.14 15.88 -3.70
N ALA A 570 10.91 15.79 -3.20
CA ALA A 570 9.76 16.47 -3.77
C ALA A 570 9.60 17.94 -3.30
N GLY A 571 10.40 18.36 -2.31
CA GLY A 571 10.34 19.71 -1.73
C GLY A 571 9.13 19.90 -0.83
N ILE A 572 8.78 18.88 -0.06
CA ILE A 572 7.66 18.90 0.88
C ILE A 572 7.94 19.89 2.01
N ASN A 573 6.96 20.75 2.29
CA ASN A 573 6.95 21.62 3.45
C ASN A 573 5.87 21.13 4.42
N ALA A 574 6.30 20.63 5.56
CA ALA A 574 5.37 20.17 6.60
C ALA A 574 4.65 21.34 7.25
N PRO A 575 3.40 21.16 7.70
CA PRO A 575 2.69 22.18 8.44
C PRO A 575 3.37 22.44 9.78
N HIS A 576 3.34 23.71 10.21
CA HIS A 576 3.90 24.10 11.51
C HIS A 576 3.02 23.56 12.65
N VAL A 577 3.65 22.95 13.63
CA VAL A 577 2.99 22.48 14.86
C VAL A 577 3.19 23.48 15.98
N ALA A 578 2.11 23.97 16.56
CA ALA A 578 2.14 24.87 17.71
C ALA A 578 2.67 24.11 18.96
N PRO A 579 3.31 24.81 19.91
CA PRO A 579 3.65 24.20 21.20
C PRO A 579 2.40 23.69 21.94
N THR A 580 2.47 22.48 22.49
CA THR A 580 1.39 21.88 23.28
C THR A 580 1.19 22.62 24.60
N ASP A 581 -0.04 22.88 25.01
CA ASP A 581 -0.35 23.44 26.32
C ASP A 581 -0.08 22.42 27.46
N SER A 582 -0.07 22.89 28.71
CA SER A 582 0.25 22.03 29.87
C SER A 582 -0.80 20.96 30.16
N TYR A 583 -2.00 21.03 29.58
CA TYR A 583 -3.12 20.12 29.80
C TYR A 583 -3.33 19.13 28.65
N SER A 584 -2.80 19.43 27.48
CA SER A 584 -2.96 18.62 26.28
C SER A 584 -1.93 17.51 26.20
N PHE A 585 -2.32 16.43 25.53
CA PHE A 585 -1.53 15.26 25.16
C PHE A 585 -1.50 15.15 23.65
N ARG A 586 -0.41 14.65 23.07
CA ARG A 586 -0.33 14.30 21.66
C ARG A 586 -0.64 12.81 21.48
N LEU A 587 -1.49 12.52 20.49
CA LEU A 587 -1.92 11.16 20.20
C LEU A 587 -0.94 10.48 19.24
N VAL A 588 -0.61 9.24 19.54
CA VAL A 588 0.06 8.30 18.64
C VAL A 588 -0.93 7.19 18.29
N VAL A 589 -1.12 6.94 17.02
CA VAL A 589 -1.95 5.83 16.54
C VAL A 589 -1.12 4.93 15.65
N GLY A 590 -0.88 3.72 16.14
CA GLY A 590 -0.23 2.65 15.40
C GLY A 590 -1.24 1.72 14.72
N ARG A 591 -0.72 0.67 14.10
CA ARG A 591 -1.51 -0.45 13.56
C ARG A 591 -1.11 -1.76 14.24
N THR A 592 -2.03 -2.71 14.22
CA THR A 592 -1.78 -4.10 14.62
C THR A 592 -2.06 -5.05 13.46
N LEU A 593 -1.43 -6.21 13.47
CA LEU A 593 -1.65 -7.25 12.45
C LEU A 593 -3.09 -7.77 12.49
N TYR A 594 -3.66 -7.90 13.67
CA TYR A 594 -5.02 -8.37 13.89
C TYR A 594 -5.94 -7.20 14.25
N ASP A 595 -6.16 -6.33 13.28
CA ASP A 595 -7.09 -5.20 13.38
C ASP A 595 -8.49 -5.56 12.87
N GLY A 596 -9.50 -4.71 13.11
CA GLY A 596 -10.86 -4.85 12.57
C GLY A 596 -10.98 -4.53 11.06
N GLY A 597 -9.88 -4.57 10.30
CA GLY A 597 -9.88 -4.36 8.86
C GLY A 597 -10.62 -5.45 8.10
N THR A 598 -11.15 -5.13 6.90
CA THR A 598 -12.05 -5.97 6.10
C THR A 598 -11.57 -7.43 5.97
N ALA A 599 -10.31 -7.66 5.64
CA ALA A 599 -9.78 -9.01 5.43
C ALA A 599 -9.70 -9.84 6.72
N VAL A 600 -9.49 -9.21 7.88
CA VAL A 600 -9.46 -9.86 9.19
C VAL A 600 -10.90 -10.11 9.66
N ALA A 601 -11.78 -9.13 9.50
CA ALA A 601 -13.20 -9.25 9.89
C ALA A 601 -13.94 -10.37 9.14
N MET A 602 -13.54 -10.65 7.88
CA MET A 602 -14.10 -11.73 7.05
C MET A 602 -13.35 -13.07 7.20
N SER A 603 -12.43 -13.20 8.15
CA SER A 603 -11.66 -14.44 8.40
C SER A 603 -12.00 -15.01 9.77
N GLU A 604 -12.64 -16.18 9.81
CA GLU A 604 -12.97 -16.88 11.05
C GLU A 604 -11.73 -17.23 11.88
N ALA A 605 -10.59 -17.48 11.20
CA ALA A 605 -9.33 -17.79 11.85
C ALA A 605 -8.64 -16.56 12.47
N LEU A 606 -8.86 -15.37 11.93
CA LEU A 606 -8.18 -14.14 12.36
C LEU A 606 -9.03 -13.26 13.29
N THR A 607 -10.34 -13.20 13.09
CA THR A 607 -11.27 -12.40 13.91
C THR A 607 -11.12 -12.62 15.43
N PRO A 608 -10.94 -13.86 15.94
CA PRO A 608 -10.78 -14.07 17.37
C PRO A 608 -9.46 -13.54 17.95
N LEU A 609 -8.51 -13.15 17.09
CA LEU A 609 -7.22 -12.58 17.51
C LEU A 609 -7.26 -11.06 17.66
N VAL A 610 -8.35 -10.43 17.24
CA VAL A 610 -8.60 -9.00 17.47
C VAL A 610 -8.88 -8.80 18.95
N THR A 611 -8.03 -8.04 19.64
CA THR A 611 -8.16 -7.75 21.06
C THR A 611 -8.52 -6.27 21.25
N SER A 612 -9.19 -5.94 22.35
CA SER A 612 -9.37 -4.53 22.72
C SER A 612 -8.03 -3.93 23.14
N ALA A 613 -7.76 -2.69 22.74
CA ALA A 613 -6.57 -1.97 23.18
C ALA A 613 -6.96 -0.78 24.06
N PRO A 614 -6.43 -0.67 25.29
CA PRO A 614 -6.63 0.52 26.10
C PRO A 614 -5.86 1.72 25.55
N LEU A 615 -6.24 2.93 25.93
CA LEU A 615 -5.42 4.11 25.71
C LEU A 615 -4.19 4.02 26.64
N ARG A 616 -3.01 3.91 26.06
CA ARG A 616 -1.75 3.81 26.80
C ARG A 616 -1.25 5.21 27.18
N VAL A 617 -0.83 5.40 28.41
CA VAL A 617 -0.44 6.69 28.99
C VAL A 617 0.82 6.49 29.85
N ASN A 618 1.73 7.48 29.85
CA ASN A 618 2.91 7.45 30.72
C ASN A 618 2.48 7.37 32.20
N PRO A 619 3.08 6.48 33.03
CA PRO A 619 2.70 6.32 34.46
C PRO A 619 2.71 7.63 35.26
N HIS A 620 3.70 8.51 35.05
CA HIS A 620 3.75 9.79 35.74
C HIS A 620 2.61 10.74 35.34
N ASP A 621 2.11 10.65 34.11
CA ASP A 621 0.95 11.45 33.71
C ASP A 621 -0.34 10.90 34.31
N LEU A 622 -0.44 9.57 34.49
CA LEU A 622 -1.54 8.95 35.22
C LEU A 622 -1.54 9.35 36.69
N ASP A 623 -0.36 9.33 37.35
CA ASP A 623 -0.18 9.77 38.74
C ASP A 623 -0.59 11.25 38.92
N ASP A 624 -0.17 12.14 38.00
CA ASP A 624 -0.53 13.57 38.02
C ASP A 624 -2.04 13.79 37.89
N LEU A 625 -2.76 12.89 37.19
CA LEU A 625 -4.20 12.93 37.02
C LEU A 625 -4.99 12.18 38.11
N GLY A 626 -4.30 11.45 39.00
CA GLY A 626 -4.91 10.57 40.00
C GLY A 626 -5.66 9.39 39.39
N ILE A 627 -5.21 8.86 38.26
CA ILE A 627 -5.84 7.79 37.49
C ILE A 627 -4.94 6.54 37.53
N THR A 628 -5.55 5.35 37.56
CA THR A 628 -4.83 4.07 37.57
C THR A 628 -5.16 3.22 36.34
N THR A 629 -4.30 2.24 36.04
CA THR A 629 -4.57 1.27 34.97
C THR A 629 -5.91 0.56 35.18
N GLY A 630 -6.75 0.54 34.16
CA GLY A 630 -8.10 -0.03 34.16
C GLY A 630 -9.20 0.99 34.38
N ASP A 631 -8.88 2.19 34.86
CA ASP A 631 -9.87 3.25 35.01
C ASP A 631 -10.37 3.73 33.65
N LEU A 632 -11.62 4.19 33.62
CA LEU A 632 -12.18 4.86 32.46
C LEU A 632 -11.83 6.34 32.51
N VAL A 633 -11.41 6.89 31.37
CA VAL A 633 -11.17 8.32 31.19
C VAL A 633 -11.99 8.87 30.05
N ARG A 634 -12.40 10.11 30.16
CA ARG A 634 -12.96 10.86 29.05
C ARG A 634 -11.82 11.48 28.25
N VAL A 635 -11.69 11.04 27.01
CA VAL A 635 -10.76 11.60 26.03
C VAL A 635 -11.52 12.65 25.24
N ARG A 636 -11.04 13.89 25.26
CA ARG A 636 -11.65 15.00 24.55
C ARG A 636 -10.70 15.53 23.48
N THR A 637 -11.14 15.49 22.23
CA THR A 637 -10.50 16.13 21.10
C THR A 637 -11.18 17.47 20.78
N ALA A 638 -10.73 18.16 19.73
CA ALA A 638 -11.39 19.36 19.23
C ALA A 638 -12.81 19.07 18.66
N ARG A 639 -13.07 17.82 18.23
CA ARG A 639 -14.32 17.42 17.56
C ARG A 639 -15.26 16.66 18.47
N ASP A 640 -14.75 15.73 19.26
CA ASP A 640 -15.59 14.77 19.99
C ASP A 640 -15.00 14.40 21.36
N SER A 641 -15.76 13.63 22.11
CA SER A 641 -15.35 13.12 23.42
C SER A 641 -15.81 11.68 23.59
N VAL A 642 -14.86 10.79 23.87
CA VAL A 642 -15.11 9.36 24.06
C VAL A 642 -14.63 8.91 25.44
N VAL A 643 -15.22 7.84 25.98
CA VAL A 643 -14.80 7.25 27.25
C VAL A 643 -14.13 5.91 26.98
N VAL A 644 -12.86 5.79 27.41
CA VAL A 644 -12.02 4.63 27.12
C VAL A 644 -11.24 4.17 28.34
N PRO A 645 -10.92 2.87 28.46
CA PRO A 645 -10.03 2.39 29.52
C PRO A 645 -8.58 2.82 29.25
N VAL A 646 -7.84 3.10 30.32
CA VAL A 646 -6.42 3.44 30.24
C VAL A 646 -5.52 2.31 30.75
N ALA A 647 -4.29 2.31 30.26
CA ALA A 647 -3.20 1.47 30.78
C ALA A 647 -1.90 2.27 30.90
N ALA A 648 -1.13 1.99 31.94
CA ALA A 648 0.19 2.56 32.10
C ALA A 648 1.19 1.98 31.10
N ASP A 649 1.92 2.85 30.40
CA ASP A 649 3.01 2.47 29.49
C ASP A 649 4.26 3.32 29.77
N PRO A 650 5.28 2.77 30.46
CA PRO A 650 6.51 3.49 30.75
C PRO A 650 7.39 3.72 29.51
N GLY A 651 7.06 3.13 28.38
CA GLY A 651 7.75 3.34 27.10
C GLY A 651 7.35 4.62 26.36
N LEU A 652 6.28 5.28 26.81
CA LEU A 652 5.82 6.54 26.21
C LEU A 652 6.50 7.75 26.86
N ALA A 653 6.75 8.78 26.07
CA ALA A 653 7.17 10.08 26.59
C ALA A 653 6.04 10.74 27.41
N ARG A 654 6.41 11.67 28.31
CA ARG A 654 5.43 12.51 29.03
C ARG A 654 4.57 13.30 28.02
N LYS A 655 3.28 13.43 28.32
CA LYS A 655 2.30 14.13 27.49
C LYS A 655 2.09 13.51 26.09
N VAL A 656 2.38 12.23 25.98
CA VAL A 656 2.06 11.40 24.80
C VAL A 656 1.16 10.27 25.23
N VAL A 657 0.13 10.00 24.46
CA VAL A 657 -0.77 8.84 24.62
C VAL A 657 -0.77 8.02 23.33
N ALA A 658 -0.97 6.71 23.45
CA ALA A 658 -0.91 5.82 22.29
C ALA A 658 -2.05 4.81 22.28
N THR A 659 -2.47 4.44 21.07
CA THR A 659 -3.44 3.37 20.83
C THR A 659 -3.30 2.81 19.41
N GLU A 660 -4.13 1.82 19.04
CA GLU A 660 -4.09 1.16 17.73
C GLU A 660 -5.35 1.46 16.91
N LEU A 661 -5.17 1.66 15.59
CA LEU A 661 -6.27 1.88 14.65
C LEU A 661 -7.09 0.60 14.46
N ASN A 662 -8.40 0.76 14.27
CA ASN A 662 -9.36 -0.34 14.04
C ASN A 662 -9.40 -1.41 15.14
N VAL A 663 -8.97 -1.05 16.34
CA VAL A 663 -9.13 -1.88 17.54
C VAL A 663 -10.20 -1.22 18.42
N PRO A 664 -11.24 -1.97 18.86
CA PRO A 664 -12.37 -1.36 19.54
C PRO A 664 -12.05 -0.98 21.00
N PHE A 665 -12.60 0.16 21.43
CA PHE A 665 -12.76 0.56 22.83
C PHE A 665 -14.27 0.55 23.17
N GLY A 666 -14.93 -0.57 23.22
CA GLY A 666 -16.39 -0.63 23.19
C GLY A 666 -16.93 -0.28 21.80
N ASP A 667 -17.74 0.77 21.67
CA ASP A 667 -18.39 1.16 20.40
C ASP A 667 -17.56 2.15 19.54
N VAL A 668 -16.38 2.59 20.03
CA VAL A 668 -15.51 3.55 19.36
C VAL A 668 -14.15 2.95 19.02
N THR A 669 -13.42 3.58 18.11
CA THR A 669 -12.06 3.22 17.72
C THR A 669 -11.15 4.45 17.72
N ALA A 670 -9.85 4.26 17.56
CA ALA A 670 -8.91 5.37 17.39
C ALA A 670 -9.25 6.26 16.19
N GLY A 671 -9.91 5.73 15.16
CA GLY A 671 -10.36 6.49 13.99
C GLY A 671 -11.38 7.59 14.32
N ASP A 672 -12.11 7.45 15.43
CA ASP A 672 -13.06 8.46 15.90
C ASP A 672 -12.34 9.63 16.65
N LEU A 673 -11.06 9.45 17.01
CA LEU A 673 -10.21 10.48 17.65
C LEU A 673 -9.33 11.23 16.66
N ILE A 674 -9.06 10.66 15.48
CA ILE A 674 -8.16 11.25 14.49
C ILE A 674 -8.85 12.42 13.77
N ASP A 675 -8.10 13.51 13.60
CA ASP A 675 -8.42 14.63 12.72
C ASP A 675 -7.35 14.74 11.65
N ALA A 676 -7.64 14.25 10.45
CA ALA A 676 -6.72 14.26 9.31
C ALA A 676 -6.44 15.69 8.76
N THR A 677 -7.18 16.71 9.21
CA THR A 677 -6.95 18.10 8.84
C THR A 677 -6.00 18.82 9.81
N SER A 678 -5.65 18.18 10.93
CA SER A 678 -4.71 18.70 11.92
C SER A 678 -3.31 18.10 11.72
N PRO A 679 -2.24 18.93 11.85
CA PRO A 679 -0.86 18.44 11.70
C PRO A 679 -0.51 17.32 12.69
N VAL A 680 -1.01 17.43 13.91
CA VAL A 680 -0.95 16.43 14.98
C VAL A 680 -2.26 16.45 15.75
N VAL A 681 -2.72 15.29 16.18
CA VAL A 681 -3.92 15.21 17.02
C VAL A 681 -3.58 15.49 18.46
N GLU A 682 -4.18 16.55 19.04
CA GLU A 682 -4.12 16.87 20.45
C GLU A 682 -5.43 16.51 21.16
N LEU A 683 -5.31 16.03 22.39
CA LEU A 683 -6.43 15.63 23.21
C LEU A 683 -6.22 15.97 24.70
N ARG A 684 -7.28 15.97 25.46
CA ARG A 684 -7.28 16.10 26.92
C ARG A 684 -7.85 14.86 27.58
N LEU A 685 -7.31 14.51 28.73
CA LEU A 685 -7.81 13.44 29.58
C LEU A 685 -8.54 14.06 30.77
N GLU A 686 -9.78 13.65 30.98
CA GLU A 686 -10.64 14.11 32.07
C GLU A 686 -11.19 12.89 32.84
N THR A 687 -11.39 13.00 34.14
CA THR A 687 -12.16 12.00 34.88
C THR A 687 -13.61 12.02 34.41
N PRO A 688 -14.26 10.89 34.18
CA PRO A 688 -15.61 10.80 33.62
C PRO A 688 -16.67 11.55 34.40
#